data_5e753961ca0b202c3284a2aa8fd1a293
#
_entry.id   5e753961ca0b202c3284a2aa8fd1a293
#
_cell.length_a   1.000
_cell.length_b   1.000
_cell.length_c   1.000
_cell.angle_alpha   90.00
_cell.angle_beta   90.00
_cell.angle_gamma   90.00
#
_symmetry.space_group_name_H-M   'P 1'
#
loop_
_entity.id
_entity.type
_entity.pdbx_description
1 polymer ?
#
loop_
_entity_poly.entity_id
_entity_poly.type
_entity_poly.pdbx_seq_one_letter_code
_entity_poly.pdbx_strand_id
1 'polypeptide(L)'
;MSGSDLRRGIATVLALSACHLSSAQTVEEVLVTARSLDDTLPAELARYGHQVDTISADRVAAAGYVDVSTALQYEIPGLFVSPGSGPYDYVDVSLQGSRTGDVLWLVDGVRINNRIFNDTSPDTLPANMIERIEVLKGAEGLFYGTQGVAGAINIVTRAFQDEPGGNVNVSLDSNEGYHLAGYGRGALGDHKFVAYASWDKGDGYRQFDLYQPSATDRDRSYEIMNVGLKYGHDFSDRTRLDVLWTHTEARLDNNSAARTRRSYNHRNEEIASAKLSVEVSDTFEMLFKGYLHDWDTSYANIQNRPGTMEEVVIYPPGSYWGFKDYGGSALARFAPEGKLEYHLGYDYQNYTARDEVFPIAGKTETVHAFFGQMRTAKDALERASLAGGLRYNRGSGGKEATVWNVSGRYDISDALYVQSVVGTAFLLPSAEQLYYTGIAGDEDYAGNPDLEPEQSRNVNLSIGGHLPLASNAFAWILTGFARDVDDLIDIGYDDPEYPNGRYENVAGTVKVRGAELAVSAPLGEAFRAHASYTYTRSRDAGSDEQRVRIPVSFAKAGFTYAPEHARFEAGASVYWVGDTYWSTSAFGRRNIGNYATLNLSGRTFLDQAQRHRIGVSIENVFDERYATRLSQVQADDGTGAVLVQRLGVPQTFSLHYAYDF
;
A
#
# COMPACT_ATOMS: atom_id res chain seq x y z
N MET A 1 -2.42 30.53 64.58
CA MET A 1 -1.41 29.55 64.17
C MET A 1 -2.04 28.82 63.00
N SER A 2 -1.86 29.34 61.82
CA SER A 2 -0.98 28.97 60.67
C SER A 2 -1.40 27.62 60.12
N GLY A 3 -2.17 27.52 59.17
CA GLY A 3 -2.54 27.88 57.87
C GLY A 3 -1.43 27.77 56.81
N SER A 4 -0.88 26.62 56.52
CA SER A 4 -0.13 26.33 55.30
C SER A 4 -0.01 24.84 55.16
N ASP A 5 -0.39 24.33 53.98
CA ASP A 5 -0.18 23.00 53.40
C ASP A 5 -1.47 22.25 53.04
N LEU A 6 -2.17 22.80 52.03
CA LEU A 6 -3.02 21.98 51.17
C LEU A 6 -3.07 22.59 49.76
N ARG A 7 -1.90 22.64 49.12
CA ARG A 7 -1.75 22.86 47.67
C ARG A 7 -0.83 21.80 47.09
N ARG A 8 -1.31 20.58 47.02
CA ARG A 8 -0.80 19.55 46.09
C ARG A 8 -2.00 18.98 45.37
N GLY A 9 -2.27 19.52 44.21
CA GLY A 9 -2.14 18.85 42.97
C GLY A 9 -3.24 17.84 42.72
N ILE A 10 -4.48 18.29 42.50
CA ILE A 10 -5.32 17.59 41.52
C ILE A 10 -4.99 18.28 40.18
N ALA A 11 -3.98 17.81 39.51
CA ALA A 11 -3.89 17.95 38.08
C ALA A 11 -5.02 17.05 37.53
N THR A 12 -6.20 17.61 37.44
CA THR A 12 -7.25 17.10 36.56
C THR A 12 -6.64 17.15 35.17
N VAL A 13 -6.20 16.01 34.69
CA VAL A 13 -6.02 15.76 33.26
C VAL A 13 -7.44 15.91 32.70
N LEU A 14 -7.79 17.11 32.29
CA LEU A 14 -8.80 17.36 31.30
C LEU A 14 -8.23 16.68 30.05
N ALA A 15 -8.57 15.40 29.84
CA ALA A 15 -8.61 14.80 28.54
C ALA A 15 -9.64 15.64 27.77
N LEU A 16 -9.16 16.71 27.16
CA LEU A 16 -9.78 17.30 25.98
C LEU A 16 -9.84 16.18 24.96
N SER A 17 -11.00 15.51 24.89
CA SER A 17 -11.39 14.69 23.75
C SER A 17 -11.50 15.66 22.57
N ALA A 18 -10.35 16.09 22.06
CA ALA A 18 -10.25 16.84 20.84
C ALA A 18 -10.76 15.91 19.74
N CYS A 19 -11.81 16.30 19.07
CA CYS A 19 -12.31 15.69 17.85
C CYS A 19 -11.18 15.68 16.83
N HIS A 20 -10.62 14.53 16.61
CA HIS A 20 -9.36 14.34 15.92
C HIS A 20 -9.58 14.32 14.42
N LEU A 21 -9.07 15.30 13.76
CA LEU A 21 -8.94 15.41 12.31
C LEU A 21 -7.90 14.42 11.83
N SER A 22 -8.26 13.52 10.93
CA SER A 22 -7.53 12.29 10.67
C SER A 22 -6.06 12.43 10.22
N SER A 23 -5.59 13.59 9.78
CA SER A 23 -4.18 13.73 9.37
C SER A 23 -3.25 14.36 10.43
N ALA A 24 -3.70 15.39 11.14
CA ALA A 24 -2.82 16.06 12.11
C ALA A 24 -2.63 15.27 13.40
N GLN A 25 -3.63 14.51 13.80
CA GLN A 25 -3.62 13.77 15.06
C GLN A 25 -2.91 12.42 14.97
N THR A 26 -3.00 11.74 13.81
CA THR A 26 -2.23 10.53 13.55
C THR A 26 -0.72 10.79 13.55
N VAL A 27 -0.28 11.99 13.15
CA VAL A 27 1.14 12.37 13.21
C VAL A 27 1.62 12.48 14.66
N GLU A 28 0.83 13.07 15.55
CA GLU A 28 1.19 13.20 16.97
C GLU A 28 1.15 11.85 17.69
N GLU A 29 0.13 11.02 17.41
CA GLU A 29 0.00 9.67 17.96
C GLU A 29 1.13 8.74 17.49
N VAL A 30 1.51 8.81 16.22
CA VAL A 30 2.67 8.07 15.69
C VAL A 30 3.95 8.45 16.43
N LEU A 31 4.19 9.74 16.67
CA LEU A 31 5.39 10.18 17.38
C LEU A 31 5.45 9.75 18.85
N VAL A 32 4.29 9.50 19.47
CA VAL A 32 4.23 9.01 20.88
C VAL A 32 4.50 7.50 20.95
N THR A 33 4.06 6.73 19.95
CA THR A 33 4.17 5.27 19.95
C THR A 33 5.39 4.75 19.21
N ALA A 34 6.00 5.56 18.35
CA ALA A 34 7.16 5.19 17.55
C ALA A 34 8.42 4.98 18.43
N ARG A 35 9.21 3.95 18.08
CA ARG A 35 10.36 3.52 18.86
C ARG A 35 11.71 3.76 18.17
N SER A 36 11.71 4.09 16.89
CA SER A 36 12.94 4.27 16.10
C SER A 36 12.82 5.42 15.11
N LEU A 37 13.95 5.87 14.57
CA LEU A 37 13.99 6.86 13.47
C LEU A 37 13.19 6.42 12.24
N ASP A 38 13.16 5.13 11.95
CA ASP A 38 12.41 4.56 10.82
C ASP A 38 10.90 4.66 11.05
N ASP A 39 10.44 4.39 12.29
CA ASP A 39 9.03 4.46 12.65
C ASP A 39 8.50 5.89 12.71
N THR A 40 9.36 6.88 13.04
CA THR A 40 8.98 8.30 13.07
C THR A 40 9.06 8.96 11.71
N LEU A 41 9.76 8.37 10.74
CA LEU A 41 10.08 9.01 9.47
C LEU A 41 8.86 9.58 8.72
N PRO A 42 7.73 8.86 8.55
CA PRO A 42 6.56 9.42 7.87
C PRO A 42 6.01 10.67 8.58
N ALA A 43 5.90 10.63 9.91
CA ALA A 43 5.44 11.74 10.71
C ALA A 43 6.40 12.94 10.67
N GLU A 44 7.69 12.68 10.68
CA GLU A 44 8.72 13.69 10.52
C GLU A 44 8.66 14.34 9.13
N LEU A 45 8.55 13.54 8.04
CA LEU A 45 8.42 14.05 6.68
C LEU A 45 7.18 14.95 6.51
N ALA A 46 6.06 14.62 7.18
CA ALA A 46 4.85 15.45 7.15
C ALA A 46 5.10 16.86 7.69
N ARG A 47 5.98 17.05 8.68
CA ARG A 47 6.38 18.38 9.18
C ARG A 47 7.09 19.21 8.13
N TYR A 48 7.79 18.56 7.20
CA TYR A 48 8.54 19.21 6.13
C TYR A 48 7.80 19.23 4.79
N GLY A 49 6.47 19.09 4.83
CA GLY A 49 5.61 19.33 3.68
C GLY A 49 5.26 18.10 2.84
N HIS A 50 5.65 16.90 3.26
CA HIS A 50 5.14 15.69 2.63
C HIS A 50 3.68 15.46 3.02
N GLN A 51 2.86 15.01 2.09
CA GLN A 51 1.48 14.61 2.39
C GLN A 51 1.50 13.15 2.85
N VAL A 52 1.01 12.92 4.07
CA VAL A 52 0.90 11.59 4.66
C VAL A 52 -0.54 11.35 5.07
N ASP A 53 -1.17 10.34 4.51
CA ASP A 53 -2.48 9.87 4.90
C ASP A 53 -2.36 8.58 5.72
N THR A 54 -3.23 8.42 6.73
CA THR A 54 -3.15 7.27 7.63
C THR A 54 -4.53 6.64 7.82
N ILE A 55 -4.57 5.29 7.83
CA ILE A 55 -5.76 4.50 8.21
C ILE A 55 -5.42 3.76 9.51
N SER A 56 -6.18 3.96 10.56
CA SER A 56 -6.00 3.25 11.83
C SER A 56 -6.65 1.87 11.83
N ALA A 57 -6.16 0.98 12.71
CA ALA A 57 -6.78 -0.33 12.96
C ALA A 57 -8.26 -0.24 13.31
N ASP A 58 -8.65 0.74 14.12
CA ASP A 58 -10.05 0.95 14.52
C ASP A 58 -10.92 1.30 13.33
N ARG A 59 -10.42 2.10 12.38
CA ARG A 59 -11.14 2.43 11.15
C ARG A 59 -11.33 1.20 10.28
N VAL A 60 -10.28 0.38 10.11
CA VAL A 60 -10.34 -0.90 9.37
C VAL A 60 -11.38 -1.82 9.99
N ALA A 61 -11.34 -2.00 11.30
CA ALA A 61 -12.28 -2.86 12.03
C ALA A 61 -13.73 -2.33 12.02
N ALA A 62 -13.93 -1.01 12.11
CA ALA A 62 -15.27 -0.40 12.09
C ALA A 62 -15.95 -0.51 10.72
N ALA A 63 -15.17 -0.49 9.64
CA ALA A 63 -15.67 -0.66 8.29
C ALA A 63 -15.88 -2.14 7.90
N GLY A 64 -15.24 -3.09 8.63
CA GLY A 64 -15.33 -4.52 8.36
C GLY A 64 -14.45 -4.97 7.20
N TYR A 65 -13.38 -4.23 6.87
CA TYR A 65 -12.45 -4.62 5.82
C TYR A 65 -11.66 -5.86 6.23
N VAL A 66 -11.51 -6.81 5.32
CA VAL A 66 -10.82 -8.09 5.57
C VAL A 66 -9.36 -8.08 5.09
N ASP A 67 -9.04 -7.26 4.09
CA ASP A 67 -7.68 -7.09 3.55
C ASP A 67 -7.24 -5.62 3.45
N VAL A 68 -5.94 -5.42 3.22
CA VAL A 68 -5.31 -4.10 3.05
C VAL A 68 -5.81 -3.37 1.82
N SER A 69 -6.02 -4.09 0.71
CA SER A 69 -6.38 -3.49 -0.59
C SER A 69 -7.75 -2.81 -0.53
N THR A 70 -8.71 -3.45 0.13
CA THR A 70 -10.06 -2.91 0.34
C THR A 70 -10.01 -1.66 1.23
N ALA A 71 -9.23 -1.66 2.32
CA ALA A 71 -9.07 -0.48 3.16
C ALA A 71 -8.48 0.71 2.37
N LEU A 72 -7.46 0.49 1.57
CA LEU A 72 -6.85 1.52 0.72
C LEU A 72 -7.81 2.05 -0.35
N GLN A 73 -8.63 1.16 -0.93
CA GLN A 73 -9.61 1.52 -1.96
C GLN A 73 -10.60 2.60 -1.48
N TYR A 74 -11.09 2.48 -0.25
CA TYR A 74 -12.14 3.38 0.26
C TYR A 74 -11.61 4.57 1.05
N GLU A 75 -10.45 4.47 1.68
CA GLU A 75 -10.03 5.43 2.70
C GLU A 75 -9.00 6.47 2.22
N ILE A 76 -8.11 6.14 1.27
CA ILE A 76 -6.99 7.02 0.91
C ILE A 76 -7.33 7.95 -0.26
N PRO A 77 -7.35 9.29 -0.07
CA PRO A 77 -7.44 10.25 -1.15
C PRO A 77 -6.30 10.09 -2.17
N GLY A 78 -6.54 10.34 -3.46
CA GLY A 78 -5.49 10.29 -4.49
C GLY A 78 -4.98 8.91 -4.87
N LEU A 79 -5.38 7.87 -4.15
CA LEU A 79 -5.04 6.48 -4.45
C LEU A 79 -6.23 5.77 -5.10
N PHE A 80 -6.07 5.41 -6.36
CA PHE A 80 -6.95 4.49 -7.05
C PHE A 80 -6.45 3.06 -6.81
N VAL A 81 -7.34 2.20 -6.35
CA VAL A 81 -7.14 0.77 -6.29
C VAL A 81 -8.15 0.17 -7.26
N SER A 82 -7.66 -0.53 -8.28
CA SER A 82 -8.52 -1.29 -9.19
C SER A 82 -9.14 -2.41 -8.39
N PRO A 83 -10.47 -2.41 -8.20
CA PRO A 83 -11.09 -3.45 -7.39
C PRO A 83 -10.78 -4.83 -7.96
N GLY A 84 -10.34 -5.72 -7.09
CA GLY A 84 -10.18 -7.12 -7.44
C GLY A 84 -11.54 -7.82 -7.58
N SER A 85 -11.50 -9.13 -7.79
CA SER A 85 -12.67 -9.99 -7.74
C SER A 85 -12.77 -10.63 -6.35
N GLY A 86 -13.04 -9.81 -5.33
CA GLY A 86 -13.16 -10.24 -3.94
C GLY A 86 -11.90 -10.04 -3.10
N PRO A 87 -11.96 -10.46 -1.82
CA PRO A 87 -10.82 -10.37 -0.92
C PRO A 87 -9.61 -11.13 -1.45
N TYR A 88 -8.42 -10.65 -1.09
CA TYR A 88 -7.17 -11.31 -1.43
C TYR A 88 -6.95 -11.53 -2.94
N ASP A 89 -7.45 -10.63 -3.77
CA ASP A 89 -7.17 -10.63 -5.21
C ASP A 89 -6.06 -9.64 -5.57
N TYR A 90 -5.35 -9.94 -6.67
CA TYR A 90 -4.40 -9.01 -7.25
C TYR A 90 -5.09 -7.71 -7.66
N VAL A 91 -4.52 -6.58 -7.27
CA VAL A 91 -5.03 -5.25 -7.60
C VAL A 91 -3.96 -4.41 -8.29
N ASP A 92 -4.37 -3.63 -9.29
CA ASP A 92 -3.55 -2.54 -9.77
C ASP A 92 -3.78 -1.31 -8.88
N VAL A 93 -2.71 -0.60 -8.54
CA VAL A 93 -2.78 0.65 -7.79
C VAL A 93 -2.24 1.81 -8.59
N SER A 94 -2.83 2.99 -8.40
CA SER A 94 -2.36 4.22 -9.03
C SER A 94 -2.43 5.36 -8.01
N LEU A 95 -1.29 5.79 -7.52
CA LEU A 95 -1.17 6.92 -6.62
C LEU A 95 -0.90 8.18 -7.44
N GLN A 96 -1.84 9.14 -7.41
CA GLN A 96 -1.72 10.37 -8.20
C GLN A 96 -1.39 10.08 -9.69
N GLY A 97 -2.09 9.10 -10.31
CA GLY A 97 -1.94 8.77 -11.73
C GLY A 97 -0.68 7.98 -12.11
N SER A 98 -0.05 7.34 -11.15
CA SER A 98 1.11 6.47 -11.36
C SER A 98 0.76 5.11 -11.94
N ARG A 99 1.77 4.36 -12.38
CA ARG A 99 1.68 2.91 -12.56
C ARG A 99 1.79 2.21 -11.21
N THR A 100 1.39 0.94 -11.15
CA THR A 100 1.52 0.10 -9.94
C THR A 100 2.99 0.02 -9.47
N GLY A 101 3.94 -0.20 -10.38
CA GLY A 101 5.37 -0.29 -10.08
C GLY A 101 6.03 1.02 -9.61
N ASP A 102 5.36 2.16 -9.75
CA ASP A 102 5.84 3.46 -9.27
C ASP A 102 5.57 3.69 -7.77
N VAL A 103 4.88 2.76 -7.10
CA VAL A 103 4.52 2.84 -5.68
C VAL A 103 5.33 1.84 -4.87
N LEU A 104 6.04 2.32 -3.88
CA LEU A 104 6.78 1.47 -2.96
C LEU A 104 5.85 0.92 -1.88
N TRP A 105 5.98 -0.37 -1.58
CA TRP A 105 5.26 -1.03 -0.50
C TRP A 105 6.21 -1.55 0.57
N LEU A 106 5.79 -1.35 1.82
CA LEU A 106 6.57 -1.71 2.99
C LEU A 106 5.69 -2.40 4.04
N VAL A 107 6.26 -3.35 4.77
CA VAL A 107 5.72 -3.90 6.02
C VAL A 107 6.72 -3.59 7.13
N ASP A 108 6.35 -2.78 8.12
CA ASP A 108 7.22 -2.25 9.18
C ASP A 108 8.58 -1.72 8.63
N GLY A 109 8.53 -1.04 7.47
CA GLY A 109 9.69 -0.49 6.80
C GLY A 109 10.55 -1.50 6.02
N VAL A 110 10.14 -2.77 5.91
CA VAL A 110 10.74 -3.77 5.00
C VAL A 110 10.05 -3.71 3.66
N ARG A 111 10.80 -3.56 2.59
CA ARG A 111 10.29 -3.55 1.21
C ARG A 111 9.68 -4.89 0.84
N ILE A 112 8.48 -4.86 0.26
CA ILE A 112 7.78 -6.06 -0.22
C ILE A 112 7.48 -6.05 -1.72
N ASN A 113 7.99 -5.07 -2.48
CA ASN A 113 7.85 -5.06 -3.92
C ASN A 113 8.57 -6.24 -4.56
N ASN A 114 7.88 -6.89 -5.48
CA ASN A 114 8.40 -7.98 -6.29
C ASN A 114 9.44 -7.46 -7.29
N ARG A 115 10.67 -7.96 -7.19
CA ARG A 115 11.76 -7.53 -8.07
C ARG A 115 11.83 -8.33 -9.38
N ILE A 116 10.95 -9.33 -9.56
CA ILE A 116 10.81 -10.02 -10.84
C ILE A 116 10.10 -9.12 -11.85
N PHE A 117 8.99 -8.47 -11.44
CA PHE A 117 8.12 -7.70 -12.32
C PHE A 117 8.01 -6.20 -11.95
N ASN A 118 8.63 -5.73 -10.87
CA ASN A 118 8.49 -4.39 -10.30
C ASN A 118 7.05 -4.04 -9.87
N ASP A 119 6.26 -4.99 -9.49
CA ASP A 119 4.92 -4.80 -8.93
C ASP A 119 4.86 -5.20 -7.45
N THR A 120 3.68 -5.21 -6.90
CA THR A 120 3.43 -5.68 -5.53
C THR A 120 2.15 -6.47 -5.51
N SER A 121 2.16 -7.53 -4.72
CA SER A 121 0.99 -8.37 -4.48
C SER A 121 0.51 -8.17 -3.04
N PRO A 122 -0.25 -7.11 -2.73
CA PRO A 122 -0.81 -6.89 -1.39
C PRO A 122 -1.97 -7.83 -1.08
N ASP A 123 -2.26 -8.75 -1.97
CA ASP A 123 -3.31 -9.75 -1.97
C ASP A 123 -3.13 -10.85 -0.91
N THR A 124 -2.11 -10.79 -0.08
CA THR A 124 -1.89 -11.72 1.04
C THR A 124 -1.77 -11.02 2.39
N LEU A 125 -2.09 -9.73 2.47
CA LEU A 125 -1.98 -8.92 3.67
C LEU A 125 -3.33 -8.79 4.38
N PRO A 126 -3.58 -9.54 5.48
CA PRO A 126 -4.85 -9.50 6.19
C PRO A 126 -4.97 -8.22 7.04
N ALA A 127 -6.18 -7.70 7.14
CA ALA A 127 -6.45 -6.46 7.86
C ALA A 127 -6.18 -6.53 9.37
N ASN A 128 -6.27 -7.70 9.99
CA ASN A 128 -6.09 -7.85 11.44
C ASN A 128 -4.64 -7.69 11.94
N MET A 129 -3.65 -7.86 11.06
CA MET A 129 -2.25 -7.62 11.40
C MET A 129 -1.91 -6.14 11.58
N ILE A 130 -2.78 -5.25 11.11
CA ILE A 130 -2.51 -3.82 10.95
C ILE A 130 -2.70 -3.08 12.27
N GLU A 131 -1.74 -2.24 12.65
CA GLU A 131 -1.93 -1.14 13.61
C GLU A 131 -2.37 0.13 12.88
N ARG A 132 -1.72 0.41 11.73
CA ARG A 132 -2.07 1.50 10.82
C ARG A 132 -1.47 1.27 9.43
N ILE A 133 -2.04 1.93 8.43
CA ILE A 133 -1.47 2.05 7.08
C ILE A 133 -1.08 3.51 6.89
N GLU A 134 0.13 3.76 6.44
CA GLU A 134 0.67 5.09 6.13
C GLU A 134 0.90 5.21 4.63
N VAL A 135 0.39 6.26 4.01
CA VAL A 135 0.56 6.53 2.57
C VAL A 135 1.23 7.89 2.39
N LEU A 136 2.48 7.84 1.96
CA LEU A 136 3.28 9.03 1.64
C LEU A 136 3.12 9.34 0.16
N LYS A 137 2.87 10.60 -0.18
CA LYS A 137 2.65 11.05 -1.57
C LYS A 137 3.79 11.92 -2.07
N GLY A 138 4.25 11.65 -3.28
CA GLY A 138 5.31 12.38 -3.94
C GLY A 138 6.58 11.56 -4.11
N ALA A 139 7.70 12.23 -4.43
CA ALA A 139 9.00 11.57 -4.63
C ALA A 139 9.62 11.15 -3.29
N GLU A 140 9.58 9.87 -2.98
CA GLU A 140 10.10 9.29 -1.73
C GLU A 140 11.45 8.57 -1.92
N GLY A 141 12.09 8.78 -3.07
CA GLY A 141 13.36 8.12 -3.41
C GLY A 141 14.54 8.47 -2.50
N LEU A 142 14.49 9.56 -1.72
CA LEU A 142 15.59 9.96 -0.84
C LEU A 142 15.84 8.94 0.27
N PHE A 143 14.82 8.61 1.07
CA PHE A 143 14.96 7.67 2.18
C PHE A 143 14.71 6.22 1.76
N TYR A 144 13.82 6.01 0.79
CA TYR A 144 13.37 4.68 0.43
C TYR A 144 14.02 4.09 -0.84
N GLY A 145 14.71 4.91 -1.65
CA GLY A 145 15.41 4.44 -2.86
C GLY A 145 14.49 4.18 -4.05
N THR A 146 14.72 3.08 -4.77
CA THR A 146 13.94 2.72 -5.97
C THR A 146 12.45 2.48 -5.67
N GLN A 147 11.59 2.65 -6.66
CA GLN A 147 10.12 2.47 -6.62
C GLN A 147 9.33 3.54 -5.83
N GLY A 148 9.96 4.39 -5.05
CA GLY A 148 9.32 5.55 -4.43
C GLY A 148 9.07 6.70 -5.42
N VAL A 149 8.56 6.40 -6.62
CA VAL A 149 8.36 7.37 -7.72
C VAL A 149 7.14 8.23 -7.47
N ALA A 150 6.02 7.61 -7.11
CA ALA A 150 4.77 8.30 -6.81
C ALA A 150 4.50 8.46 -5.32
N GLY A 151 5.13 7.61 -4.53
CA GLY A 151 4.96 7.57 -3.09
C GLY A 151 5.30 6.21 -2.50
N ALA A 152 4.98 6.06 -1.22
CA ALA A 152 5.18 4.83 -0.49
C ALA A 152 3.94 4.48 0.36
N ILE A 153 3.65 3.19 0.47
CA ILE A 153 2.61 2.63 1.34
C ILE A 153 3.31 1.76 2.38
N ASN A 154 3.21 2.13 3.65
CA ASN A 154 3.80 1.38 4.75
C ASN A 154 2.70 0.75 5.62
N ILE A 155 2.68 -0.57 5.66
CA ILE A 155 1.79 -1.35 6.51
C ILE A 155 2.50 -1.53 7.85
N VAL A 156 2.06 -0.82 8.86
CA VAL A 156 2.60 -0.95 10.22
C VAL A 156 1.81 -2.02 10.94
N THR A 157 2.48 -3.09 11.33
CA THR A 157 1.86 -4.20 12.06
C THR A 157 1.65 -3.84 13.53
N ARG A 158 0.87 -4.64 14.26
CA ARG A 158 0.48 -4.38 15.67
C ARG A 158 1.64 -3.84 16.49
N ALA A 159 1.41 -2.68 17.11
CA ALA A 159 2.42 -1.97 17.90
C ALA A 159 2.63 -2.61 19.28
N PHE A 160 3.81 -2.41 19.84
CA PHE A 160 4.07 -2.75 21.24
C PHE A 160 3.20 -1.94 22.19
N GLN A 161 2.83 -2.56 23.31
CA GLN A 161 2.09 -1.93 24.39
C GLN A 161 2.61 -2.49 25.72
N ASP A 162 2.64 -1.64 26.74
CA ASP A 162 3.11 -2.05 28.07
C ASP A 162 2.04 -2.85 28.82
N GLU A 163 0.79 -2.42 28.75
CA GLU A 163 -0.34 -3.13 29.33
C GLU A 163 -0.70 -4.38 28.50
N PRO A 164 -0.94 -5.53 29.14
CA PRO A 164 -1.43 -6.71 28.45
C PRO A 164 -2.77 -6.47 27.79
N GLY A 165 -2.93 -6.93 26.56
CA GLY A 165 -4.18 -6.82 25.83
C GLY A 165 -4.15 -7.58 24.52
N GLY A 166 -5.31 -7.74 23.93
CA GLY A 166 -5.44 -8.46 22.67
C GLY A 166 -6.85 -8.46 22.13
N ASN A 167 -7.00 -9.07 20.97
CA ASN A 167 -8.28 -9.20 20.27
C ASN A 167 -8.38 -10.57 19.61
N VAL A 168 -9.55 -11.13 19.61
CA VAL A 168 -9.93 -12.27 18.76
C VAL A 168 -11.17 -11.85 17.97
N ASN A 169 -11.15 -12.10 16.66
CA ASN A 169 -12.30 -11.83 15.79
C ASN A 169 -12.61 -13.02 14.87
N VAL A 170 -13.90 -13.15 14.56
CA VAL A 170 -14.43 -14.11 13.61
C VAL A 170 -15.40 -13.39 12.69
N SER A 171 -15.29 -13.64 11.40
CA SER A 171 -16.18 -13.06 10.40
C SER A 171 -16.61 -14.13 9.39
N LEU A 172 -17.83 -13.99 8.90
CA LEU A 172 -18.44 -14.86 7.87
C LEU A 172 -19.03 -13.96 6.80
N ASP A 173 -18.93 -14.35 5.54
CA ASP A 173 -19.58 -13.63 4.47
C ASP A 173 -20.47 -14.52 3.57
N SER A 174 -21.29 -13.89 2.73
CA SER A 174 -22.24 -14.55 1.84
C SER A 174 -21.60 -15.26 0.65
N ASN A 175 -20.29 -15.12 0.44
CA ASN A 175 -19.52 -15.81 -0.61
C ASN A 175 -18.75 -17.01 -0.03
N GLU A 176 -19.31 -17.62 1.02
CA GLU A 176 -18.69 -18.74 1.75
C GLU A 176 -17.32 -18.41 2.33
N GLY A 177 -17.13 -17.12 2.70
CA GLY A 177 -15.92 -16.62 3.35
C GLY A 177 -15.95 -16.84 4.87
N TYR A 178 -14.81 -17.29 5.41
CA TYR A 178 -14.54 -17.53 6.82
C TYR A 178 -13.24 -16.84 7.18
N HIS A 179 -13.31 -15.97 8.20
CA HIS A 179 -12.14 -15.20 8.64
C HIS A 179 -11.99 -15.35 10.14
N LEU A 180 -10.88 -15.91 10.58
CA LEU A 180 -10.52 -16.06 11.98
C LEU A 180 -9.19 -15.34 12.21
N ALA A 181 -9.16 -14.44 13.18
CA ALA A 181 -7.95 -13.72 13.45
C ALA A 181 -7.84 -13.31 14.93
N GLY A 182 -6.62 -13.07 15.37
CA GLY A 182 -6.38 -12.55 16.71
C GLY A 182 -4.96 -12.08 16.91
N TYR A 183 -4.79 -11.25 17.93
CA TYR A 183 -3.47 -10.83 18.41
C TYR A 183 -3.46 -10.70 19.92
N GLY A 184 -2.27 -10.82 20.49
CA GLY A 184 -1.99 -10.50 21.88
C GLY A 184 -0.69 -9.72 21.98
N ARG A 185 -0.62 -8.80 22.95
CA ARG A 185 0.56 -7.95 23.19
C ARG A 185 0.70 -7.62 24.67
N GLY A 186 1.91 -7.25 25.10
CA GLY A 186 2.18 -6.84 26.46
C GLY A 186 3.67 -6.74 26.75
N ALA A 187 4.01 -6.36 27.96
CA ALA A 187 5.40 -6.23 28.40
C ALA A 187 5.67 -7.03 29.69
N LEU A 188 6.91 -7.44 29.86
CA LEU A 188 7.46 -8.05 31.07
C LEU A 188 8.81 -7.39 31.38
N GLY A 189 8.79 -6.37 32.26
CA GLY A 189 9.96 -5.51 32.48
C GLY A 189 10.32 -4.80 31.18
N ASP A 190 11.61 -4.88 30.79
CA ASP A 190 12.13 -4.24 29.58
C ASP A 190 11.84 -5.03 28.29
N HIS A 191 11.12 -6.15 28.38
CA HIS A 191 10.77 -7.01 27.25
C HIS A 191 9.35 -6.75 26.81
N LYS A 192 9.14 -6.52 25.51
CA LYS A 192 7.84 -6.29 24.88
C LYS A 192 7.56 -7.33 23.82
N PHE A 193 6.32 -7.79 23.75
CA PHE A 193 5.91 -8.86 22.86
C PHE A 193 4.63 -8.50 22.12
N VAL A 194 4.56 -8.89 20.85
CA VAL A 194 3.35 -8.94 20.06
C VAL A 194 3.32 -10.26 19.31
N ALA A 195 2.18 -10.93 19.32
CA ALA A 195 1.92 -12.08 18.47
C ALA A 195 0.56 -11.89 17.79
N TYR A 196 0.46 -12.19 16.50
CA TYR A 196 -0.80 -12.17 15.76
C TYR A 196 -0.86 -13.36 14.81
N ALA A 197 -2.08 -13.78 14.52
CA ALA A 197 -2.35 -14.82 13.53
C ALA A 197 -3.70 -14.58 12.86
N SER A 198 -3.82 -15.01 11.59
CA SER A 198 -5.10 -15.11 10.89
C SER A 198 -5.18 -16.38 10.06
N TRP A 199 -6.41 -16.77 9.82
CA TRP A 199 -6.77 -17.77 8.82
C TRP A 199 -8.02 -17.29 8.09
N ASP A 200 -7.89 -17.14 6.79
CA ASP A 200 -8.88 -16.57 5.89
C ASP A 200 -9.12 -17.57 4.76
N LYS A 201 -10.37 -17.93 4.53
CA LYS A 201 -10.74 -18.89 3.49
C LYS A 201 -12.09 -18.53 2.89
N GLY A 202 -12.22 -18.69 1.58
CA GLY A 202 -13.49 -18.54 0.89
C GLY A 202 -13.50 -19.29 -0.43
N ASP A 203 -14.66 -19.79 -0.80
CA ASP A 203 -14.87 -20.40 -2.11
C ASP A 203 -15.05 -19.31 -3.19
N GLY A 204 -15.37 -18.06 -2.76
CA GLY A 204 -15.47 -16.91 -3.62
C GLY A 204 -16.68 -16.97 -4.56
N TYR A 205 -16.54 -16.36 -5.72
CA TYR A 205 -17.61 -16.26 -6.70
C TYR A 205 -17.08 -16.24 -8.13
N ARG A 206 -18.00 -16.39 -9.10
CA ARG A 206 -17.67 -16.30 -10.52
C ARG A 206 -17.27 -14.88 -10.91
N GLN A 207 -16.03 -14.73 -11.28
CA GLN A 207 -15.43 -13.41 -11.54
C GLN A 207 -15.59 -12.88 -12.96
N PHE A 208 -16.11 -13.68 -13.90
CA PHE A 208 -16.31 -13.25 -15.29
C PHE A 208 -17.78 -13.20 -15.67
N ASP A 209 -18.16 -12.26 -16.51
CA ASP A 209 -19.52 -12.09 -17.05
C ASP A 209 -19.91 -13.24 -17.98
N LEU A 210 -18.92 -13.87 -18.63
CA LEU A 210 -19.11 -14.98 -19.54
C LEU A 210 -17.99 -16.02 -19.34
N TYR A 211 -18.35 -17.31 -19.36
CA TYR A 211 -17.43 -18.44 -19.37
C TYR A 211 -17.64 -19.32 -20.60
N GLN A 212 -16.52 -19.71 -21.24
CA GLN A 212 -16.55 -20.73 -22.27
C GLN A 212 -16.83 -22.10 -21.65
N PRO A 213 -17.43 -23.07 -22.40
CA PRO A 213 -17.67 -24.43 -21.89
C PRO A 213 -16.40 -25.13 -21.37
N SER A 214 -15.24 -24.84 -21.95
CA SER A 214 -13.95 -25.41 -21.54
C SER A 214 -13.43 -24.90 -20.18
N ALA A 215 -13.97 -23.79 -19.67
CA ALA A 215 -13.69 -23.34 -18.32
C ALA A 215 -14.56 -24.09 -17.31
N THR A 216 -14.02 -25.12 -16.67
CA THR A 216 -14.75 -25.96 -15.69
C THR A 216 -14.51 -25.51 -14.25
N ASP A 217 -13.37 -24.91 -13.96
CA ASP A 217 -13.05 -24.25 -12.71
C ASP A 217 -13.37 -22.76 -12.83
N ARG A 218 -14.41 -22.28 -12.15
CA ARG A 218 -15.02 -20.96 -12.40
C ARG A 218 -15.07 -20.05 -11.18
N ASP A 219 -15.01 -20.62 -10.00
CA ASP A 219 -15.07 -19.88 -8.76
C ASP A 219 -13.65 -19.55 -8.32
N ARG A 220 -13.45 -18.35 -7.75
CA ARG A 220 -12.14 -17.90 -7.30
C ARG A 220 -12.03 -18.14 -5.81
N SER A 221 -11.47 -19.28 -5.43
CA SER A 221 -11.21 -19.59 -4.04
C SER A 221 -9.88 -19.04 -3.54
N TYR A 222 -9.81 -18.85 -2.23
CA TYR A 222 -8.60 -18.47 -1.54
C TYR A 222 -8.51 -19.16 -0.17
N GLU A 223 -7.29 -19.41 0.27
CA GLU A 223 -6.99 -19.84 1.64
C GLU A 223 -5.65 -19.21 2.04
N ILE A 224 -5.65 -18.40 3.12
CA ILE A 224 -4.50 -17.64 3.57
C ILE A 224 -4.34 -17.84 5.07
N MET A 225 -3.14 -18.20 5.47
CA MET A 225 -2.70 -18.23 6.87
C MET A 225 -1.56 -17.25 7.04
N ASN A 226 -1.67 -16.39 8.04
CA ASN A 226 -0.62 -15.44 8.41
C ASN A 226 -0.31 -15.55 9.89
N VAL A 227 0.97 -15.54 10.24
CA VAL A 227 1.47 -15.52 11.62
C VAL A 227 2.58 -14.50 11.73
N GLY A 228 2.54 -13.67 12.77
CA GLY A 228 3.61 -12.71 13.03
C GLY A 228 3.97 -12.62 14.50
N LEU A 229 5.24 -12.35 14.74
CA LEU A 229 5.82 -12.17 16.07
C LEU A 229 6.68 -10.90 16.07
N LYS A 230 6.50 -10.08 17.10
CA LYS A 230 7.40 -8.95 17.37
C LYS A 230 7.97 -9.08 18.77
N TYR A 231 9.23 -8.79 18.90
CA TYR A 231 9.93 -8.73 20.17
C TYR A 231 10.69 -7.42 20.27
N GLY A 232 10.50 -6.71 21.38
CA GLY A 232 11.22 -5.51 21.72
C GLY A 232 11.98 -5.66 23.02
N HIS A 233 13.17 -5.08 23.11
CA HIS A 233 13.93 -5.03 24.33
C HIS A 233 14.59 -3.67 24.52
N ASP A 234 14.29 -3.05 25.65
CA ASP A 234 14.89 -1.79 26.07
C ASP A 234 16.12 -2.11 26.95
N PHE A 235 17.34 -2.12 26.36
CA PHE A 235 18.59 -2.31 27.12
C PHE A 235 18.85 -1.17 28.10
N SER A 236 18.36 0.01 27.76
CA SER A 236 18.36 1.23 28.56
C SER A 236 17.34 2.20 27.97
N ASP A 237 17.13 3.35 28.63
CA ASP A 237 16.29 4.42 28.10
C ASP A 237 16.77 4.94 26.72
N ARG A 238 18.00 4.63 26.32
CA ARG A 238 18.66 5.13 25.10
C ARG A 238 19.01 4.05 24.07
N THR A 239 18.81 2.77 24.40
CA THR A 239 19.20 1.67 23.50
C THR A 239 18.09 0.63 23.44
N ARG A 240 17.56 0.41 22.25
CA ARG A 240 16.41 -0.48 21.98
C ARG A 240 16.69 -1.41 20.82
N LEU A 241 16.22 -2.64 20.95
CA LEU A 241 16.19 -3.63 19.89
C LEU A 241 14.73 -3.99 19.59
N ASP A 242 14.33 -3.91 18.33
CA ASP A 242 13.06 -4.41 17.85
C ASP A 242 13.28 -5.48 16.77
N VAL A 243 12.61 -6.61 16.91
CA VAL A 243 12.68 -7.73 15.96
C VAL A 243 11.28 -8.04 15.48
N LEU A 244 11.12 -8.23 14.19
CA LEU A 244 9.90 -8.69 13.52
C LEU A 244 10.20 -10.00 12.79
N TRP A 245 9.28 -10.92 12.86
CA TRP A 245 9.17 -12.05 11.94
C TRP A 245 7.70 -12.28 11.60
N THR A 246 7.41 -12.50 10.32
CA THR A 246 6.07 -12.86 9.84
C THR A 246 6.19 -13.92 8.75
N HIS A 247 5.26 -14.85 8.76
CA HIS A 247 5.12 -15.91 7.77
C HIS A 247 3.70 -15.92 7.23
N THR A 248 3.58 -15.99 5.90
CA THR A 248 2.31 -16.11 5.20
C THR A 248 2.35 -17.32 4.29
N GLU A 249 1.37 -18.20 4.43
CA GLU A 249 1.07 -19.26 3.49
C GLU A 249 -0.26 -18.94 2.80
N ALA A 250 -0.28 -18.88 1.47
CA ALA A 250 -1.47 -18.52 0.72
C ALA A 250 -1.66 -19.45 -0.48
N ARG A 251 -2.91 -19.86 -0.71
CA ARG A 251 -3.36 -20.48 -1.93
C ARG A 251 -4.42 -19.61 -2.56
N LEU A 252 -4.15 -19.16 -3.78
CA LEU A 252 -4.99 -18.25 -4.54
C LEU A 252 -5.32 -18.89 -5.88
N ASP A 253 -6.60 -19.06 -6.20
CA ASP A 253 -7.01 -19.52 -7.52
C ASP A 253 -6.82 -18.39 -8.55
N ASN A 254 -6.34 -18.77 -9.73
CA ASN A 254 -6.07 -17.86 -10.84
C ASN A 254 -6.79 -18.32 -12.10
N ASN A 255 -8.11 -18.18 -12.10
CA ASN A 255 -9.00 -18.71 -13.12
C ASN A 255 -9.10 -17.76 -14.34
N SER A 256 -9.38 -18.36 -15.51
CA SER A 256 -9.70 -17.65 -16.75
C SER A 256 -11.12 -18.02 -17.21
N ALA A 257 -11.71 -17.15 -18.01
CA ALA A 257 -13.02 -17.38 -18.61
C ALA A 257 -13.05 -18.51 -19.65
N ALA A 258 -11.89 -19.02 -20.07
CA ALA A 258 -11.80 -20.14 -21.00
C ALA A 258 -10.72 -21.13 -20.56
N ARG A 259 -10.93 -22.41 -20.88
CA ARG A 259 -9.99 -23.52 -20.72
C ARG A 259 -9.57 -23.88 -19.31
N THR A 260 -9.82 -23.05 -18.28
CA THR A 260 -9.36 -23.37 -16.92
C THR A 260 -10.01 -24.65 -16.41
N ARG A 261 -9.17 -25.63 -16.09
CA ARG A 261 -9.52 -26.85 -15.37
C ARG A 261 -9.06 -26.77 -13.92
N ARG A 262 -7.88 -26.19 -13.69
CA ARG A 262 -7.28 -25.94 -12.39
C ARG A 262 -6.11 -24.97 -12.55
N SER A 263 -6.15 -23.81 -11.92
CA SER A 263 -5.05 -22.86 -11.92
C SER A 263 -4.97 -22.15 -10.57
N TYR A 264 -3.78 -22.16 -9.95
CA TYR A 264 -3.57 -21.54 -8.65
C TYR A 264 -2.11 -21.13 -8.44
N ASN A 265 -1.92 -20.16 -7.56
CA ASN A 265 -0.67 -19.83 -6.91
C ASN A 265 -0.69 -20.36 -5.48
N HIS A 266 0.33 -21.10 -5.10
CA HIS A 266 0.59 -21.49 -3.72
C HIS A 266 1.85 -20.78 -3.26
N ARG A 267 1.69 -19.79 -2.38
CA ARG A 267 2.73 -18.84 -1.98
C ARG A 267 3.16 -19.07 -0.55
N ASN A 268 4.48 -19.03 -0.32
CA ASN A 268 5.08 -18.90 0.99
C ASN A 268 5.88 -17.60 1.00
N GLU A 269 5.65 -16.77 2.01
CA GLU A 269 6.32 -15.48 2.17
C GLU A 269 6.83 -15.32 3.59
N GLU A 270 8.10 -14.98 3.73
CA GLU A 270 8.72 -14.65 5.01
C GLU A 270 9.28 -13.24 4.99
N ILE A 271 8.92 -12.46 6.01
CA ILE A 271 9.48 -11.13 6.25
C ILE A 271 10.10 -11.15 7.64
N ALA A 272 11.37 -10.74 7.73
CA ALA A 272 12.04 -10.58 9.01
C ALA A 272 12.84 -9.29 9.05
N SER A 273 12.90 -8.64 10.20
CA SER A 273 13.79 -7.51 10.42
C SER A 273 14.26 -7.40 11.86
N ALA A 274 15.42 -6.77 12.03
CA ALA A 274 15.94 -6.37 13.32
C ALA A 274 16.38 -4.91 13.25
N LYS A 275 15.93 -4.09 14.20
CA LYS A 275 16.23 -2.66 14.30
C LYS A 275 16.91 -2.40 15.65
N LEU A 276 18.11 -1.84 15.63
CA LEU A 276 18.81 -1.38 16.83
C LEU A 276 18.86 0.14 16.80
N SER A 277 18.14 0.79 17.72
CA SER A 277 18.15 2.24 17.93
C SER A 277 19.06 2.59 19.10
N VAL A 278 19.96 3.55 18.91
CA VAL A 278 20.92 4.00 19.91
C VAL A 278 20.91 5.53 19.96
N GLU A 279 20.42 6.10 21.05
CA GLU A 279 20.59 7.52 21.37
C GLU A 279 21.95 7.71 22.05
N VAL A 280 22.96 8.07 21.29
CA VAL A 280 24.33 8.30 21.79
C VAL A 280 24.38 9.51 22.70
N SER A 281 23.60 10.54 22.38
CA SER A 281 23.39 11.75 23.17
C SER A 281 22.04 12.38 22.79
N ASP A 282 21.61 13.39 23.52
CA ASP A 282 20.36 14.13 23.22
C ASP A 282 20.37 14.78 21.82
N THR A 283 21.54 14.92 21.21
CA THR A 283 21.73 15.52 19.88
C THR A 283 22.16 14.53 18.81
N PHE A 284 22.43 13.27 19.15
CA PHE A 284 22.92 12.27 18.20
C PHE A 284 22.29 10.90 18.43
N GLU A 285 21.59 10.42 17.42
CA GLU A 285 20.89 9.15 17.39
C GLU A 285 21.31 8.34 16.16
N MET A 286 21.36 7.02 16.30
CA MET A 286 21.68 6.07 15.23
C MET A 286 20.65 4.93 15.21
N LEU A 287 20.29 4.51 14.01
CA LEU A 287 19.50 3.32 13.73
C LEU A 287 20.31 2.39 12.84
N PHE A 288 20.35 1.12 13.22
CA PHE A 288 20.84 0.03 12.37
C PHE A 288 19.69 -0.94 12.11
N LYS A 289 19.45 -1.26 10.84
CA LYS A 289 18.41 -2.20 10.43
C LYS A 289 18.99 -3.28 9.53
N GLY A 290 18.65 -4.54 9.81
CA GLY A 290 18.83 -5.66 8.90
C GLY A 290 17.47 -6.24 8.55
N TYR A 291 17.28 -6.73 7.32
CA TYR A 291 16.02 -7.31 6.88
C TYR A 291 16.19 -8.45 5.91
N LEU A 292 15.16 -9.29 5.84
CA LEU A 292 14.97 -10.37 4.87
C LEU A 292 13.52 -10.32 4.38
N HIS A 293 13.33 -10.48 3.08
CA HIS A 293 12.06 -10.81 2.44
C HIS A 293 12.30 -11.97 1.49
N ASP A 294 11.68 -13.10 1.77
CA ASP A 294 11.78 -14.33 0.98
C ASP A 294 10.38 -14.68 0.46
N TRP A 295 10.23 -14.74 -0.86
CA TRP A 295 8.97 -15.04 -1.49
C TRP A 295 9.11 -16.23 -2.44
N ASP A 296 8.41 -17.29 -2.11
CA ASP A 296 8.39 -18.57 -2.79
C ASP A 296 6.99 -18.86 -3.33
N THR A 297 6.87 -19.17 -4.62
CA THR A 297 5.59 -19.50 -5.23
C THR A 297 5.67 -20.81 -6.00
N SER A 298 4.69 -21.68 -5.77
CA SER A 298 4.40 -22.85 -6.57
C SER A 298 3.16 -22.58 -7.41
N TYR A 299 3.30 -22.62 -8.72
CA TYR A 299 2.25 -22.33 -9.68
C TYR A 299 1.77 -23.60 -10.38
N ALA A 300 0.50 -23.65 -10.73
CA ALA A 300 -0.09 -24.65 -11.60
C ALA A 300 -1.04 -24.01 -12.60
N ASN A 301 -0.99 -24.45 -13.86
CA ASN A 301 -1.98 -24.09 -14.89
C ASN A 301 -2.30 -25.32 -15.73
N ILE A 302 -3.45 -25.90 -15.47
CA ILE A 302 -3.98 -27.06 -16.16
C ILE A 302 -5.27 -26.62 -16.86
N GLN A 303 -5.35 -26.89 -18.14
CA GLN A 303 -6.43 -26.47 -19.02
C GLN A 303 -7.21 -27.63 -19.59
N ASN A 304 -8.40 -27.37 -20.10
CA ASN A 304 -9.19 -28.26 -20.93
C ASN A 304 -9.00 -27.89 -22.40
N ARG A 305 -8.82 -28.89 -23.25
CA ARG A 305 -8.88 -28.69 -24.70
C ARG A 305 -10.34 -28.46 -25.12
N PRO A 306 -10.65 -27.35 -25.80
CA PRO A 306 -12.00 -27.10 -26.30
C PRO A 306 -12.54 -28.28 -27.13
N GLY A 307 -13.81 -28.60 -26.94
CA GLY A 307 -14.54 -29.66 -27.66
C GLY A 307 -14.31 -31.08 -27.12
N THR A 308 -13.10 -31.44 -26.72
CA THR A 308 -12.80 -32.81 -26.22
C THR A 308 -12.73 -32.88 -24.69
N MET A 309 -12.52 -31.78 -24.02
CA MET A 309 -12.27 -31.69 -22.57
C MET A 309 -11.03 -32.50 -22.11
N GLU A 310 -10.14 -32.81 -23.05
CA GLU A 310 -8.85 -33.44 -22.75
C GLU A 310 -8.01 -32.50 -21.91
N GLU A 311 -7.33 -33.04 -20.90
CA GLU A 311 -6.44 -32.27 -20.02
C GLU A 311 -5.17 -31.85 -20.77
N VAL A 312 -4.81 -30.58 -20.65
CA VAL A 312 -3.57 -29.99 -21.18
C VAL A 312 -2.86 -29.30 -20.02
N VAL A 313 -1.68 -29.80 -19.68
CA VAL A 313 -0.83 -29.19 -18.64
C VAL A 313 0.03 -28.11 -19.31
N ILE A 314 -0.25 -26.85 -18.97
CA ILE A 314 0.56 -25.71 -19.41
C ILE A 314 1.75 -25.55 -18.45
N TYR A 315 1.46 -25.45 -17.16
CA TYR A 315 2.44 -25.44 -16.09
C TYR A 315 2.08 -26.51 -15.07
N PRO A 316 2.95 -27.51 -14.84
CA PRO A 316 2.68 -28.56 -13.87
C PRO A 316 2.66 -27.99 -12.45
N PRO A 317 1.92 -28.64 -11.51
CA PRO A 317 1.99 -28.29 -10.09
C PRO A 317 3.42 -28.28 -9.59
N GLY A 318 3.83 -27.17 -8.95
CA GLY A 318 5.19 -26.98 -8.47
C GLY A 318 6.08 -26.16 -9.39
N SER A 319 5.56 -25.65 -10.54
CA SER A 319 6.32 -24.67 -11.33
C SER A 319 6.67 -23.47 -10.47
N TYR A 320 7.96 -23.22 -10.32
CA TYR A 320 8.49 -22.28 -9.34
C TYR A 320 8.64 -20.88 -9.92
N TRP A 321 8.31 -19.87 -9.13
CA TRP A 321 8.83 -18.51 -9.25
C TRP A 321 8.96 -17.85 -7.88
N GLY A 322 10.00 -17.08 -7.70
CA GLY A 322 10.25 -16.45 -6.41
C GLY A 322 11.42 -15.48 -6.43
N PHE A 323 11.54 -14.74 -5.36
CA PHE A 323 12.67 -13.86 -5.14
C PHE A 323 13.05 -13.80 -3.67
N LYS A 324 14.30 -13.46 -3.43
CA LYS A 324 14.85 -13.24 -2.11
C LYS A 324 15.51 -11.88 -2.09
N ASP A 325 15.06 -11.01 -1.18
CA ASP A 325 15.61 -9.68 -0.92
C ASP A 325 16.11 -9.63 0.52
N TYR A 326 17.35 -9.27 0.71
CA TYR A 326 17.90 -8.99 2.02
C TYR A 326 18.83 -7.80 1.99
N GLY A 327 18.92 -7.12 3.11
CA GLY A 327 19.75 -5.95 3.16
C GLY A 327 19.94 -5.39 4.56
N GLY A 328 20.54 -4.23 4.60
CA GLY A 328 20.71 -3.50 5.83
C GLY A 328 20.89 -2.02 5.59
N SER A 329 20.51 -1.25 6.58
CA SER A 329 20.69 0.21 6.56
C SER A 329 21.26 0.72 7.87
N ALA A 330 21.98 1.83 7.76
CA ALA A 330 22.40 2.63 8.89
C ALA A 330 21.92 4.07 8.66
N LEU A 331 21.23 4.64 9.63
CA LEU A 331 20.75 6.02 9.61
C LEU A 331 21.24 6.73 10.86
N ALA A 332 21.83 7.89 10.71
CA ALA A 332 22.26 8.76 11.79
C ALA A 332 21.50 10.09 11.72
N ARG A 333 20.99 10.55 12.85
CA ARG A 333 20.41 11.88 13.05
C ARG A 333 21.33 12.67 13.96
N PHE A 334 21.72 13.86 13.51
CA PHE A 334 22.48 14.83 14.29
C PHE A 334 21.71 16.15 14.39
N ALA A 335 21.24 16.48 15.58
CA ALA A 335 20.45 17.66 15.90
C ALA A 335 21.18 18.54 16.91
N PRO A 336 22.26 19.28 16.50
CA PRO A 336 23.02 20.15 17.40
C PRO A 336 22.16 21.31 17.91
N GLU A 337 22.58 21.92 18.98
CA GLU A 337 21.98 23.18 19.41
C GLU A 337 22.12 24.21 18.25
N GLY A 338 21.00 24.62 17.68
CA GLY A 338 20.97 25.52 16.53
C GLY A 338 19.70 25.41 15.70
N LYS A 339 19.81 25.86 14.43
CA LYS A 339 18.66 25.95 13.53
C LYS A 339 18.55 24.82 12.52
N LEU A 340 19.51 23.92 12.49
CA LEU A 340 19.59 22.86 11.51
C LEU A 340 19.81 21.50 12.17
N GLU A 341 19.24 20.46 11.60
CA GLU A 341 19.55 19.08 11.88
C GLU A 341 19.89 18.32 10.60
N TYR A 342 20.60 17.23 10.74
CA TYR A 342 21.21 16.47 9.65
C TYR A 342 20.85 15.00 9.78
N HIS A 343 20.50 14.38 8.67
CA HIS A 343 20.36 12.94 8.53
C HIS A 343 21.41 12.45 7.54
N LEU A 344 22.10 11.38 7.88
CA LEU A 344 23.03 10.68 7.00
C LEU A 344 22.71 9.21 7.02
N GLY A 345 22.69 8.58 5.87
CA GLY A 345 22.34 7.17 5.78
C GLY A 345 23.13 6.43 4.71
N TYR A 346 23.17 5.11 4.93
CA TYR A 346 23.70 4.12 4.00
C TYR A 346 22.72 2.96 3.92
N ASP A 347 22.43 2.50 2.69
CA ASP A 347 21.64 1.30 2.43
C ASP A 347 22.42 0.31 1.58
N TYR A 348 22.29 -0.95 1.94
CA TYR A 348 22.69 -2.10 1.15
C TYR A 348 21.47 -2.99 0.89
N GLN A 349 21.28 -3.39 -0.37
CA GLN A 349 20.25 -4.32 -0.79
C GLN A 349 20.87 -5.38 -1.69
N ASN A 350 20.47 -6.64 -1.48
CA ASN A 350 20.79 -7.75 -2.35
C ASN A 350 19.50 -8.52 -2.66
N TYR A 351 19.20 -8.72 -3.93
CA TYR A 351 18.06 -9.53 -4.31
C TYR A 351 18.41 -10.55 -5.38
N THR A 352 17.77 -11.70 -5.30
CA THR A 352 17.92 -12.79 -6.28
C THR A 352 16.53 -13.18 -6.77
N ALA A 353 16.35 -13.23 -8.09
CA ALA A 353 15.12 -13.65 -8.74
C ALA A 353 15.33 -14.96 -9.51
N ARG A 354 14.35 -15.86 -9.45
CA ARG A 354 14.28 -17.09 -10.24
C ARG A 354 12.84 -17.35 -10.66
N ASP A 355 12.63 -17.69 -11.92
CA ASP A 355 11.32 -17.97 -12.46
C ASP A 355 11.42 -19.11 -13.50
N GLU A 356 10.54 -20.12 -13.38
CA GLU A 356 10.42 -21.24 -14.32
C GLU A 356 9.21 -21.07 -15.24
N VAL A 357 8.30 -20.17 -14.90
CA VAL A 357 7.13 -19.78 -15.71
C VAL A 357 7.57 -18.79 -16.78
N PHE A 358 8.26 -17.74 -16.37
CA PHE A 358 9.04 -16.84 -17.24
C PHE A 358 10.50 -17.21 -17.07
N PRO A 359 11.14 -17.90 -18.05
CA PRO A 359 12.48 -18.48 -17.84
C PRO A 359 13.53 -17.44 -17.45
N ILE A 360 13.68 -17.21 -16.16
CA ILE A 360 14.71 -16.37 -15.56
C ILE A 360 15.58 -17.30 -14.69
N ALA A 361 16.77 -17.63 -15.17
CA ALA A 361 17.76 -18.31 -14.34
C ALA A 361 18.17 -17.41 -13.17
N GLY A 362 18.39 -18.00 -11.97
CA GLY A 362 18.71 -17.26 -10.76
C GLY A 362 19.71 -16.12 -11.00
N LYS A 363 19.24 -14.89 -10.89
CA LYS A 363 20.00 -13.66 -11.10
C LYS A 363 20.05 -12.87 -9.82
N THR A 364 21.24 -12.45 -9.44
CA THR A 364 21.48 -11.66 -8.23
C THR A 364 21.94 -10.27 -8.60
N GLU A 365 21.29 -9.27 -7.97
CA GLU A 365 21.68 -7.88 -8.07
C GLU A 365 21.92 -7.28 -6.70
N THR A 366 22.83 -6.30 -6.64
CA THR A 366 23.12 -5.54 -5.42
C THR A 366 22.95 -4.06 -5.67
N VAL A 367 22.51 -3.34 -4.64
CA VAL A 367 22.43 -1.88 -4.65
C VAL A 367 23.10 -1.35 -3.40
N HIS A 368 23.99 -0.38 -3.57
CA HIS A 368 24.59 0.42 -2.51
C HIS A 368 24.08 1.84 -2.64
N ALA A 369 23.71 2.47 -1.54
CA ALA A 369 23.31 3.87 -1.58
C ALA A 369 23.83 4.66 -0.38
N PHE A 370 24.22 5.90 -0.65
CA PHE A 370 24.55 6.91 0.36
C PHE A 370 23.58 8.07 0.22
N PHE A 371 23.03 8.53 1.32
CA PHE A 371 22.10 9.65 1.30
C PHE A 371 22.28 10.58 2.50
N GLY A 372 21.85 11.81 2.32
CA GLY A 372 21.85 12.81 3.37
C GLY A 372 20.73 13.82 3.18
N GLN A 373 20.20 14.31 4.29
CA GLN A 373 19.23 15.39 4.33
C GLN A 373 19.65 16.41 5.37
N MET A 374 19.51 17.67 5.03
CA MET A 374 19.57 18.79 5.95
C MET A 374 18.17 19.40 6.08
N ARG A 375 17.74 19.69 7.30
CA ARG A 375 16.45 20.27 7.57
C ARG A 375 16.51 21.30 8.69
N THR A 376 15.54 22.20 8.73
CA THR A 376 15.40 23.14 9.85
C THR A 376 15.06 22.37 11.11
N ALA A 377 15.72 22.69 12.23
CA ALA A 377 15.36 22.14 13.52
C ALA A 377 13.92 22.54 13.89
N LYS A 378 13.27 21.74 14.75
CA LYS A 378 11.94 22.07 15.26
C LYS A 378 11.98 23.47 15.87
N ASP A 379 11.01 24.31 15.53
CA ASP A 379 10.84 25.69 16.02
C ASP A 379 12.00 26.66 15.64
N ALA A 380 12.92 26.25 14.76
CA ALA A 380 14.01 27.09 14.26
C ALA A 380 13.53 28.30 13.45
N LEU A 381 12.41 28.13 12.78
CA LEU A 381 11.67 29.16 12.04
C LEU A 381 10.23 29.19 12.59
N GLU A 382 9.74 30.39 12.87
CA GLU A 382 8.45 30.56 13.56
C GLU A 382 7.26 29.93 12.83
N ARG A 383 7.27 29.97 11.49
CA ARG A 383 6.15 29.53 10.64
C ARG A 383 6.56 28.65 9.46
N ALA A 384 7.81 28.22 9.42
CA ALA A 384 8.32 27.48 8.27
C ALA A 384 9.13 26.27 8.70
N SER A 385 9.00 25.19 7.94
CA SER A 385 9.86 24.01 8.03
C SER A 385 10.39 23.71 6.64
N LEU A 386 11.69 23.53 6.50
CA LEU A 386 12.37 23.28 5.22
C LEU A 386 13.30 22.09 5.34
N ALA A 387 13.35 21.27 4.31
CA ALA A 387 14.27 20.14 4.19
C ALA A 387 14.80 20.04 2.76
N GLY A 388 16.03 19.55 2.61
CA GLY A 388 16.61 19.24 1.31
C GLY A 388 17.64 18.13 1.44
N GLY A 389 17.64 17.20 0.49
CA GLY A 389 18.48 16.02 0.54
C GLY A 389 18.91 15.51 -0.82
N LEU A 390 19.92 14.63 -0.78
CA LEU A 390 20.53 13.99 -1.94
C LEU A 390 20.79 12.52 -1.62
N ARG A 391 20.56 11.63 -2.59
CA ARG A 391 20.91 10.22 -2.53
C ARG A 391 21.59 9.77 -3.81
N TYR A 392 22.69 9.08 -3.67
CA TYR A 392 23.42 8.41 -4.75
C TYR A 392 23.25 6.90 -4.59
N ASN A 393 22.85 6.24 -5.67
CA ASN A 393 22.64 4.79 -5.73
C ASN A 393 23.57 4.19 -6.78
N ARG A 394 24.19 3.06 -6.46
CA ARG A 394 24.99 2.27 -7.39
C ARG A 394 24.58 0.81 -7.34
N GLY A 395 24.04 0.34 -8.45
CA GLY A 395 23.64 -1.06 -8.65
C GLY A 395 24.76 -1.91 -9.25
N SER A 396 24.60 -3.22 -9.19
CA SER A 396 25.39 -4.17 -9.96
C SER A 396 25.26 -3.87 -11.45
N GLY A 397 26.34 -4.17 -12.22
CA GLY A 397 26.37 -3.83 -13.65
C GLY A 397 26.64 -2.36 -13.95
N GLY A 398 26.99 -1.53 -12.93
CA GLY A 398 27.33 -0.13 -13.10
C GLY A 398 26.13 0.83 -13.24
N LYS A 399 24.92 0.36 -13.01
CA LYS A 399 23.70 1.20 -13.06
C LYS A 399 23.68 2.17 -11.89
N GLU A 400 23.59 3.45 -12.19
CA GLU A 400 23.66 4.53 -11.19
C GLU A 400 22.43 5.42 -11.27
N ALA A 401 21.99 5.91 -10.12
CA ALA A 401 20.93 6.90 -10.03
C ALA A 401 21.21 7.89 -8.90
N THR A 402 21.13 9.18 -9.23
CA THR A 402 21.20 10.26 -8.23
C THR A 402 19.84 10.92 -8.12
N VAL A 403 19.30 10.96 -6.93
CA VAL A 403 18.01 11.60 -6.65
C VAL A 403 18.17 12.67 -5.57
N TRP A 404 17.33 13.68 -5.65
CA TRP A 404 17.29 14.78 -4.69
C TRP A 404 15.85 15.17 -4.40
N ASN A 405 15.61 15.75 -3.24
CA ASN A 405 14.37 16.44 -2.95
C ASN A 405 14.61 17.73 -2.17
N VAL A 406 13.67 18.64 -2.34
CA VAL A 406 13.49 19.83 -1.51
C VAL A 406 12.03 19.87 -1.12
N SER A 407 11.78 20.01 0.17
CA SER A 407 10.43 20.06 0.70
C SER A 407 10.30 21.16 1.74
N GLY A 408 9.08 21.61 1.95
CA GLY A 408 8.82 22.62 2.97
C GLY A 408 7.34 22.84 3.21
N ARG A 409 7.07 23.38 4.38
CA ARG A 409 5.75 23.83 4.83
C ARG A 409 5.88 25.25 5.38
N TYR A 410 4.92 26.08 5.06
CA TYR A 410 4.77 27.43 5.59
C TYR A 410 3.36 27.65 6.13
N ASP A 411 3.24 27.92 7.42
CA ASP A 411 1.96 28.23 8.08
C ASP A 411 1.66 29.73 7.89
N ILE A 412 0.76 30.03 6.95
CA ILE A 412 0.33 31.40 6.63
C ILE A 412 -0.40 31.99 7.84
N SER A 413 -1.20 31.17 8.51
CA SER A 413 -1.87 31.45 9.76
C SER A 413 -2.10 30.15 10.52
N ASP A 414 -2.64 30.20 11.73
CA ASP A 414 -3.03 29.03 12.51
C ASP A 414 -4.08 28.15 11.80
N ALA A 415 -4.81 28.74 10.84
CA ALA A 415 -5.88 28.07 10.09
C ALA A 415 -5.52 27.71 8.64
N LEU A 416 -4.38 28.16 8.13
CA LEU A 416 -4.03 28.03 6.70
C LEU A 416 -2.54 27.80 6.53
N TYR A 417 -2.18 26.78 5.73
CA TYR A 417 -0.79 26.48 5.37
C TYR A 417 -0.63 26.19 3.87
N VAL A 418 0.58 26.32 3.39
CA VAL A 418 1.04 25.84 2.09
C VAL A 418 2.21 24.91 2.30
N GLN A 419 2.27 23.83 1.52
CA GLN A 419 3.37 22.88 1.56
C GLN A 419 3.70 22.36 0.17
N SER A 420 4.97 21.98 -0.03
CA SER A 420 5.43 21.45 -1.31
C SER A 420 6.56 20.46 -1.16
N VAL A 421 6.58 19.47 -2.04
CA VAL A 421 7.70 18.56 -2.27
C VAL A 421 8.06 18.61 -3.74
N VAL A 422 9.33 18.89 -4.03
CA VAL A 422 9.90 18.89 -5.39
C VAL A 422 11.12 17.99 -5.37
N GLY A 423 11.22 17.06 -6.29
CA GLY A 423 12.36 16.16 -6.32
C GLY A 423 12.34 15.18 -7.48
N THR A 424 13.34 14.32 -7.46
CA THR A 424 13.50 13.23 -8.43
C THR A 424 13.35 11.88 -7.74
N ALA A 425 12.94 10.87 -8.49
CA ALA A 425 12.95 9.48 -8.07
C ALA A 425 13.35 8.61 -9.26
N PHE A 426 13.57 7.32 -9.03
CA PHE A 426 14.00 6.39 -10.07
C PHE A 426 13.37 5.01 -9.86
N LEU A 427 13.30 4.25 -10.96
CA LEU A 427 12.88 2.86 -10.95
C LEU A 427 13.96 2.00 -11.62
N LEU A 428 14.52 1.04 -10.89
CA LEU A 428 15.44 0.07 -11.46
C LEU A 428 14.69 -0.92 -12.35
N PRO A 429 15.27 -1.36 -13.48
CA PRO A 429 14.69 -2.43 -14.28
C PRO A 429 14.42 -3.69 -13.45
N SER A 430 13.34 -4.40 -13.76
CA SER A 430 13.02 -5.68 -13.14
C SER A 430 13.87 -6.82 -13.69
N ALA A 431 13.86 -7.98 -13.01
CA ALA A 431 14.57 -9.15 -13.50
C ALA A 431 13.99 -9.66 -14.83
N GLU A 432 12.68 -9.56 -15.04
CA GLU A 432 12.04 -9.85 -16.32
C GLU A 432 12.57 -8.94 -17.42
N GLN A 433 12.55 -7.62 -17.18
CA GLN A 433 13.01 -6.64 -18.15
C GLN A 433 14.49 -6.83 -18.56
N LEU A 434 15.31 -7.28 -17.61
CA LEU A 434 16.75 -7.51 -17.87
C LEU A 434 17.06 -8.88 -18.45
N TYR A 435 16.37 -9.95 -18.02
CA TYR A 435 16.88 -11.32 -18.18
C TYR A 435 15.90 -12.30 -18.79
N TYR A 436 14.67 -11.89 -19.14
CA TYR A 436 13.73 -12.78 -19.81
C TYR A 436 14.28 -13.25 -21.17
N THR A 437 14.26 -14.55 -21.40
CA THR A 437 14.87 -15.14 -22.61
C THR A 437 13.85 -15.73 -23.59
N GLY A 438 12.56 -15.42 -23.37
CA GLY A 438 11.45 -15.66 -24.30
C GLY A 438 11.34 -17.05 -24.92
N ILE A 439 10.74 -18.02 -24.23
CA ILE A 439 10.04 -19.18 -24.83
C ILE A 439 8.95 -19.62 -23.81
N ALA A 440 8.00 -18.78 -23.52
CA ALA A 440 6.86 -19.18 -22.72
C ALA A 440 5.57 -18.72 -23.40
N GLY A 441 4.94 -19.63 -24.11
CA GLY A 441 3.67 -19.35 -24.79
C GLY A 441 3.82 -18.57 -26.09
N ASP A 442 2.84 -17.75 -26.42
CA ASP A 442 2.74 -17.00 -27.68
C ASP A 442 3.47 -15.63 -27.66
N GLU A 443 4.21 -15.30 -26.59
CA GLU A 443 4.86 -13.99 -26.41
C GLU A 443 6.40 -14.16 -26.41
N ASP A 444 7.00 -14.07 -27.58
CA ASP A 444 8.46 -14.22 -27.79
C ASP A 444 9.20 -12.87 -27.74
N TYR A 445 8.99 -12.03 -26.73
CA TYR A 445 9.82 -10.85 -26.52
C TYR A 445 11.06 -11.17 -25.66
N ALA A 446 12.06 -10.30 -25.68
CA ALA A 446 13.31 -10.52 -24.97
C ALA A 446 13.61 -9.47 -23.91
N GLY A 447 14.29 -9.86 -22.83
CA GLY A 447 14.91 -8.96 -21.87
C GLY A 447 16.12 -8.24 -22.45
N ASN A 448 16.53 -7.16 -21.80
CA ASN A 448 17.66 -6.34 -22.21
C ASN A 448 18.55 -5.97 -21.00
N PRO A 449 19.73 -6.59 -20.87
CA PRO A 449 20.65 -6.29 -19.76
C PRO A 449 21.21 -4.85 -19.77
N ASP A 450 21.12 -4.16 -20.92
CA ASP A 450 21.67 -2.81 -21.09
C ASP A 450 20.70 -1.69 -20.69
N LEU A 451 19.49 -2.03 -20.19
CA LEU A 451 18.52 -1.04 -19.74
C LEU A 451 19.07 -0.14 -18.65
N GLU A 452 18.81 1.16 -18.78
CA GLU A 452 19.07 2.16 -17.76
C GLU A 452 17.86 2.33 -16.82
N PRO A 453 18.06 2.80 -15.57
CA PRO A 453 16.96 3.09 -14.67
C PRO A 453 16.05 4.19 -15.22
N GLU A 454 14.73 4.02 -15.12
CA GLU A 454 13.79 5.11 -15.36
C GLU A 454 14.00 6.24 -14.35
N GLN A 455 13.83 7.46 -14.79
CA GLN A 455 14.00 8.66 -13.96
C GLN A 455 12.72 9.49 -13.95
N SER A 456 12.36 10.04 -12.80
CA SER A 456 11.20 10.92 -12.69
C SER A 456 11.53 12.24 -12.02
N ARG A 457 10.81 13.28 -12.46
CA ARG A 457 10.77 14.60 -11.83
C ARG A 457 9.37 14.85 -11.31
N ASN A 458 9.25 15.17 -10.03
CA ASN A 458 7.98 15.24 -9.32
C ASN A 458 7.81 16.59 -8.65
N VAL A 459 6.61 17.11 -8.68
CA VAL A 459 6.19 18.31 -7.95
C VAL A 459 4.83 18.04 -7.33
N ASN A 460 4.74 18.17 -6.01
CA ASN A 460 3.48 18.24 -5.28
C ASN A 460 3.41 19.60 -4.59
N LEU A 461 2.34 20.33 -4.80
CA LEU A 461 2.05 21.62 -4.15
C LEU A 461 0.67 21.55 -3.52
N SER A 462 0.59 21.77 -2.22
CA SER A 462 -0.67 21.72 -1.49
C SER A 462 -0.94 23.02 -0.75
N ILE A 463 -2.20 23.40 -0.71
CA ILE A 463 -2.74 24.38 0.21
C ILE A 463 -3.81 23.71 1.04
N GLY A 464 -3.78 23.91 2.36
CA GLY A 464 -4.73 23.27 3.25
C GLY A 464 -4.94 24.06 4.53
N GLY A 465 -5.95 23.66 5.28
CA GLY A 465 -6.25 24.36 6.50
C GLY A 465 -7.52 23.89 7.20
N HIS A 466 -7.90 24.66 8.20
CA HIS A 466 -9.09 24.44 9.01
C HIS A 466 -10.02 25.64 8.91
N LEU A 467 -11.28 25.40 8.56
CA LEU A 467 -12.32 26.43 8.57
C LEU A 467 -13.24 26.18 9.78
N PRO A 468 -13.48 27.17 10.64
CA PRO A 468 -14.44 27.01 11.72
C PRO A 468 -15.85 26.79 11.14
N LEU A 469 -16.50 25.71 11.55
CA LEU A 469 -17.88 25.40 11.18
C LEU A 469 -18.69 25.18 12.47
N ALA A 470 -19.39 26.20 12.92
CA ALA A 470 -20.11 26.22 14.20
C ALA A 470 -19.17 25.91 15.38
N SER A 471 -19.38 24.79 16.08
CA SER A 471 -18.52 24.33 17.19
C SER A 471 -17.34 23.45 16.74
N ASN A 472 -17.20 23.16 15.45
CA ASN A 472 -16.26 22.20 14.90
C ASN A 472 -15.35 22.85 13.86
N ALA A 473 -14.26 22.18 13.50
CA ALA A 473 -13.35 22.59 12.44
C ALA A 473 -13.51 21.65 11.22
N PHE A 474 -13.74 22.24 10.06
CA PHE A 474 -13.71 21.57 8.77
C PHE A 474 -12.27 21.61 8.25
N ALA A 475 -11.66 20.44 8.06
CA ALA A 475 -10.32 20.35 7.48
C ALA A 475 -10.41 20.11 5.97
N TRP A 476 -9.50 20.72 5.24
CA TRP A 476 -9.40 20.55 3.80
C TRP A 476 -7.96 20.67 3.33
N ILE A 477 -7.65 19.99 2.24
CA ILE A 477 -6.40 20.11 1.51
C ILE A 477 -6.67 19.99 0.01
N LEU A 478 -6.11 20.91 -0.75
CA LEU A 478 -6.07 20.88 -2.21
C LEU A 478 -4.62 20.70 -2.66
N THR A 479 -4.34 19.64 -3.38
CA THR A 479 -3.01 19.29 -3.89
C THR A 479 -3.01 19.29 -5.40
N GLY A 480 -2.14 20.08 -6.03
CA GLY A 480 -1.77 19.92 -7.42
C GLY A 480 -0.52 19.07 -7.54
N PHE A 481 -0.49 18.14 -8.49
CA PHE A 481 0.67 17.27 -8.70
C PHE A 481 1.07 17.20 -10.17
N ALA A 482 2.39 17.08 -10.38
CA ALA A 482 2.99 16.93 -11.70
C ALA A 482 4.15 15.94 -11.63
N ARG A 483 4.19 14.99 -12.59
CA ARG A 483 5.27 14.02 -12.73
C ARG A 483 5.64 13.88 -14.20
N ASP A 484 6.92 13.91 -14.49
CA ASP A 484 7.51 13.57 -15.79
C ASP A 484 8.42 12.36 -15.58
N VAL A 485 8.22 11.30 -16.37
CA VAL A 485 9.04 10.08 -16.33
C VAL A 485 9.77 9.97 -17.67
N ASP A 486 11.07 9.98 -17.61
CA ASP A 486 12.00 9.81 -18.73
C ASP A 486 12.59 8.40 -18.70
N ASP A 487 13.13 7.93 -19.84
CA ASP A 487 13.76 6.61 -19.99
C ASP A 487 12.82 5.44 -19.61
N LEU A 488 11.51 5.61 -19.88
CA LEU A 488 10.50 4.59 -19.61
C LEU A 488 10.92 3.26 -20.24
N ILE A 489 10.83 2.18 -19.49
CA ILE A 489 11.09 0.82 -20.00
C ILE A 489 9.79 0.23 -20.54
N ASP A 490 9.79 -0.11 -21.82
CA ASP A 490 8.66 -0.74 -22.51
C ASP A 490 9.20 -1.68 -23.62
N ILE A 491 8.32 -2.43 -24.27
CA ILE A 491 8.70 -3.33 -25.36
C ILE A 491 8.75 -2.55 -26.66
N GLY A 492 9.93 -2.50 -27.28
CA GLY A 492 10.13 -1.98 -28.63
C GLY A 492 10.11 -3.11 -29.67
N TYR A 493 9.71 -2.79 -30.90
CA TYR A 493 9.56 -3.73 -32.03
C TYR A 493 10.43 -3.36 -33.22
N ASP A 494 11.30 -2.39 -33.07
CA ASP A 494 12.12 -1.86 -34.16
C ASP A 494 13.43 -2.62 -34.40
N ASP A 495 13.79 -3.53 -33.48
CA ASP A 495 15.01 -4.35 -33.60
C ASP A 495 14.78 -5.60 -34.46
N PRO A 496 15.42 -5.72 -35.64
CA PRO A 496 15.25 -6.88 -36.53
C PRO A 496 15.71 -8.22 -35.93
N GLU A 497 16.59 -8.19 -34.91
CA GLU A 497 17.03 -9.38 -34.18
C GLU A 497 15.94 -9.93 -33.25
N TYR A 498 15.01 -9.04 -32.81
CA TYR A 498 13.92 -9.37 -31.91
C TYR A 498 12.56 -9.00 -32.51
N PRO A 499 12.09 -9.73 -33.55
CA PRO A 499 10.89 -9.37 -34.31
C PRO A 499 9.59 -9.39 -33.47
N ASN A 500 9.60 -10.07 -32.32
CA ASN A 500 8.48 -10.11 -31.37
C ASN A 500 8.62 -9.10 -30.23
N GLY A 501 9.68 -8.30 -30.27
CA GLY A 501 9.95 -7.22 -29.34
C GLY A 501 11.08 -7.50 -28.35
N ARG A 502 11.66 -6.43 -27.85
CA ARG A 502 12.67 -6.42 -26.79
C ARG A 502 12.42 -5.26 -25.83
N TYR A 503 12.68 -5.45 -24.57
CA TYR A 503 12.64 -4.32 -23.63
C TYR A 503 13.70 -3.27 -24.00
N GLU A 504 13.28 -2.01 -24.04
CA GLU A 504 14.14 -0.85 -24.30
C GLU A 504 13.73 0.36 -23.47
N ASN A 505 14.66 1.31 -23.28
CA ASN A 505 14.32 2.63 -22.78
C ASN A 505 13.69 3.45 -23.92
N VAL A 506 12.37 3.64 -23.87
CA VAL A 506 11.60 4.29 -24.93
C VAL A 506 11.87 5.79 -24.93
N ALA A 507 12.12 6.32 -26.14
CA ALA A 507 12.31 7.76 -26.29
C ALA A 507 11.05 8.57 -25.97
N GLY A 508 11.22 9.62 -25.18
CA GLY A 508 10.14 10.55 -24.81
C GLY A 508 9.80 10.50 -23.32
N THR A 509 8.86 11.35 -22.93
CA THR A 509 8.50 11.59 -21.53
C THR A 509 7.06 11.22 -21.30
N VAL A 510 6.79 10.34 -20.34
CA VAL A 510 5.43 10.12 -19.80
C VAL A 510 5.09 11.28 -18.87
N LYS A 511 3.92 11.88 -19.11
CA LYS A 511 3.49 13.08 -18.36
C LYS A 511 2.24 12.77 -17.54
N VAL A 512 2.34 13.00 -16.23
CA VAL A 512 1.22 12.93 -15.30
C VAL A 512 0.97 14.31 -14.72
N ARG A 513 -0.27 14.77 -14.77
CA ARG A 513 -0.72 16.03 -14.19
C ARG A 513 -2.07 15.79 -13.53
N GLY A 514 -2.31 16.41 -12.39
CA GLY A 514 -3.61 16.28 -11.75
C GLY A 514 -3.79 17.17 -10.53
N ALA A 515 -4.96 17.01 -9.94
CA ALA A 515 -5.32 17.68 -8.70
C ALA A 515 -6.17 16.75 -7.82
N GLU A 516 -6.03 16.92 -6.53
CA GLU A 516 -6.73 16.20 -5.48
C GLU A 516 -7.30 17.19 -4.49
N LEU A 517 -8.58 17.06 -4.17
CA LEU A 517 -9.22 17.75 -3.05
C LEU A 517 -9.65 16.71 -2.03
N ALA A 518 -9.25 16.88 -0.79
CA ALA A 518 -9.73 16.07 0.33
C ALA A 518 -10.31 16.99 1.41
N VAL A 519 -11.41 16.57 1.99
CA VAL A 519 -12.14 17.31 3.02
C VAL A 519 -12.58 16.35 4.12
N SER A 520 -12.56 16.82 5.37
CA SER A 520 -13.10 16.07 6.51
C SER A 520 -13.74 17.02 7.52
N ALA A 521 -14.84 16.58 8.13
CA ALA A 521 -15.58 17.36 9.09
C ALA A 521 -16.16 16.48 10.19
N PRO A 522 -15.97 16.81 11.46
CA PRO A 522 -16.86 16.37 12.51
C PRO A 522 -18.19 17.14 12.39
N LEU A 523 -19.30 16.45 12.46
CA LEU A 523 -20.65 16.99 12.37
C LEU A 523 -21.36 16.80 13.73
N GLY A 524 -21.03 17.65 14.70
CA GLY A 524 -21.38 17.47 16.10
C GLY A 524 -20.44 16.45 16.78
N GLU A 525 -20.90 15.84 17.88
CA GLU A 525 -20.10 14.92 18.71
C GLU A 525 -20.13 13.48 18.19
N ALA A 526 -21.19 13.12 17.45
CA ALA A 526 -21.45 11.72 17.05
C ALA A 526 -21.11 11.40 15.61
N PHE A 527 -21.00 12.39 14.73
CA PHE A 527 -20.90 12.16 13.30
C PHE A 527 -19.58 12.67 12.75
N ARG A 528 -19.02 11.93 11.79
CA ARG A 528 -17.85 12.34 11.02
C ARG A 528 -18.12 12.09 9.55
N ALA A 529 -17.70 13.01 8.70
CA ALA A 529 -17.78 12.86 7.26
C ALA A 529 -16.43 13.20 6.63
N HIS A 530 -16.07 12.48 5.59
CA HIS A 530 -14.94 12.82 4.74
C HIS A 530 -15.30 12.60 3.27
N ALA A 531 -14.63 13.34 2.39
CA ALA A 531 -14.75 13.13 0.96
C ALA A 531 -13.46 13.52 0.25
N SER A 532 -13.21 12.89 -0.88
CA SER A 532 -12.12 13.26 -1.77
C SER A 532 -12.54 13.15 -3.24
N TYR A 533 -11.92 13.99 -4.06
CA TYR A 533 -12.04 13.93 -5.52
C TYR A 533 -10.65 14.08 -6.12
N THR A 534 -10.31 13.20 -7.05
CA THR A 534 -9.04 13.22 -7.76
C THR A 534 -9.29 13.28 -9.26
N TYR A 535 -8.64 14.22 -9.92
CA TYR A 535 -8.56 14.34 -11.37
C TYR A 535 -7.13 14.05 -11.82
N THR A 536 -6.97 13.19 -12.82
CA THR A 536 -5.66 12.77 -13.31
C THR A 536 -5.61 12.72 -14.82
N ARG A 537 -4.59 13.30 -15.40
CA ARG A 537 -4.24 13.15 -16.80
C ARG A 537 -2.84 12.51 -16.90
N SER A 538 -2.81 11.23 -17.27
CA SER A 538 -1.59 10.44 -17.46
C SER A 538 -1.48 10.05 -18.93
N ARG A 539 -0.34 10.36 -19.60
CA ARG A 539 -0.16 10.20 -21.03
C ARG A 539 1.23 9.69 -21.36
N ASP A 540 1.27 8.84 -22.36
CA ASP A 540 2.54 8.42 -22.97
C ASP A 540 3.12 9.51 -23.87
N ALA A 541 4.43 9.41 -24.14
CA ALA A 541 5.11 10.30 -25.06
C ALA A 541 4.43 10.30 -26.44
N GLY A 542 4.17 11.52 -26.95
CA GLY A 542 3.54 11.67 -28.27
C GLY A 542 2.05 11.31 -28.34
N SER A 543 1.43 10.91 -27.24
CA SER A 543 0.00 10.59 -27.17
C SER A 543 -0.81 11.65 -26.42
N ASP A 544 -2.00 11.94 -26.91
CA ASP A 544 -3.00 12.75 -26.20
C ASP A 544 -4.01 11.92 -25.42
N GLU A 545 -3.94 10.58 -25.51
CA GLU A 545 -4.84 9.68 -24.83
C GLU A 545 -4.46 9.47 -23.36
N GLN A 546 -5.47 9.26 -22.53
CA GLN A 546 -5.28 8.81 -21.15
C GLN A 546 -4.66 7.42 -21.15
N ARG A 547 -3.65 7.17 -20.34
CA ARG A 547 -3.09 5.82 -20.15
C ARG A 547 -4.18 4.84 -19.69
N VAL A 548 -4.09 3.60 -20.18
CA VAL A 548 -5.00 2.52 -19.74
C VAL A 548 -4.78 2.20 -18.26
N ARG A 549 -5.80 1.66 -17.60
CA ARG A 549 -5.83 1.27 -16.18
C ARG A 549 -5.74 2.43 -15.18
N ILE A 550 -5.63 3.66 -15.63
CA ILE A 550 -5.56 4.87 -14.79
C ILE A 550 -6.85 5.68 -15.04
N PRO A 551 -7.71 5.88 -14.03
CA PRO A 551 -8.93 6.65 -14.21
C PRO A 551 -8.62 8.13 -14.45
N VAL A 552 -9.44 8.78 -15.26
CA VAL A 552 -9.40 10.24 -15.45
C VAL A 552 -9.82 10.95 -14.18
N SER A 553 -10.78 10.39 -13.47
CA SER A 553 -11.23 10.92 -12.18
C SER A 553 -11.88 9.84 -11.33
N PHE A 554 -11.81 10.00 -10.02
CA PHE A 554 -12.51 9.18 -9.05
C PHE A 554 -12.80 9.97 -7.79
N ALA A 555 -13.80 9.53 -7.05
CA ALA A 555 -14.20 10.14 -5.79
C ALA A 555 -14.46 9.09 -4.71
N LYS A 556 -14.18 9.46 -3.48
CA LYS A 556 -14.47 8.68 -2.28
C LYS A 556 -15.22 9.55 -1.31
N ALA A 557 -16.18 8.98 -0.61
CA ALA A 557 -16.85 9.66 0.50
C ALA A 557 -17.18 8.66 1.60
N GLY A 558 -17.05 9.08 2.84
CA GLY A 558 -17.39 8.26 3.99
C GLY A 558 -18.14 9.07 5.03
N PHE A 559 -19.03 8.38 5.72
CA PHE A 559 -19.81 8.91 6.82
C PHE A 559 -19.79 7.90 7.96
N THR A 560 -19.52 8.37 9.18
CA THR A 560 -19.47 7.53 10.37
C THR A 560 -20.33 8.16 11.47
N TYR A 561 -21.16 7.33 12.08
CA TYR A 561 -21.89 7.61 13.30
C TYR A 561 -21.26 6.82 14.44
N ALA A 562 -20.62 7.51 15.38
CA ALA A 562 -19.91 6.91 16.52
C ALA A 562 -20.02 7.85 17.73
N PRO A 563 -21.18 7.95 18.39
CA PRO A 563 -21.34 8.78 19.57
C PRO A 563 -20.56 8.21 20.77
N GLU A 564 -20.04 9.08 21.58
CA GLU A 564 -19.31 8.70 22.80
C GLU A 564 -20.22 7.85 23.72
N HIS A 565 -19.70 6.75 24.23
CA HIS A 565 -20.41 5.78 25.08
C HIS A 565 -21.65 5.11 24.45
N ALA A 566 -21.83 5.24 23.14
CA ALA A 566 -22.93 4.53 22.48
C ALA A 566 -22.69 3.03 22.42
N ARG A 567 -23.79 2.29 22.44
CA ARG A 567 -23.77 0.85 22.19
C ARG A 567 -23.82 0.49 20.70
N PHE A 568 -23.91 1.48 19.84
CA PHE A 568 -24.08 1.28 18.40
C PHE A 568 -23.28 2.30 17.60
N GLU A 569 -22.59 1.83 16.61
CA GLU A 569 -21.89 2.64 15.61
C GLU A 569 -22.31 2.20 14.21
N ALA A 570 -22.26 3.10 13.25
CA ALA A 570 -22.59 2.84 11.86
C ALA A 570 -21.68 3.61 10.91
N GLY A 571 -21.46 3.04 9.72
CA GLY A 571 -20.66 3.64 8.67
C GLY A 571 -21.30 3.48 7.30
N ALA A 572 -21.00 4.42 6.41
CA ALA A 572 -21.30 4.33 4.99
C ALA A 572 -20.08 4.82 4.21
N SER A 573 -19.73 4.15 3.11
CA SER A 573 -18.68 4.60 2.21
C SER A 573 -19.12 4.45 0.76
N VAL A 574 -18.77 5.46 -0.04
CA VAL A 574 -19.04 5.51 -1.49
C VAL A 574 -17.73 5.59 -2.23
N TYR A 575 -17.61 4.80 -3.28
CA TYR A 575 -16.51 4.85 -4.23
C TYR A 575 -17.08 5.03 -5.64
N TRP A 576 -16.73 6.13 -6.29
CA TRP A 576 -17.08 6.42 -7.67
C TRP A 576 -15.83 6.48 -8.52
N VAL A 577 -15.87 5.83 -9.69
CA VAL A 577 -14.80 5.80 -10.68
C VAL A 577 -15.34 6.34 -12.00
N GLY A 578 -14.72 7.38 -12.53
CA GLY A 578 -15.02 7.96 -13.83
C GLY A 578 -14.36 7.19 -14.98
N ASP A 579 -14.18 7.85 -16.12
CA ASP A 579 -13.61 7.23 -17.32
C ASP A 579 -12.29 6.52 -17.03
N THR A 580 -12.27 5.21 -17.27
CA THR A 580 -11.11 4.34 -17.13
C THR A 580 -11.02 3.43 -18.34
N TYR A 581 -9.87 3.39 -18.97
CA TYR A 581 -9.72 2.67 -20.23
C TYR A 581 -8.92 1.38 -20.04
N TRP A 582 -9.34 0.36 -20.77
CA TRP A 582 -8.64 -0.90 -20.92
C TRP A 582 -8.45 -1.19 -22.41
N SER A 583 -7.38 -1.89 -22.78
CA SER A 583 -7.10 -2.26 -24.16
C SER A 583 -6.81 -3.73 -24.30
N THR A 584 -7.31 -4.35 -25.37
CA THR A 584 -7.00 -5.71 -25.78
C THR A 584 -6.64 -5.70 -27.27
N SER A 585 -5.82 -6.67 -27.72
CA SER A 585 -5.34 -6.71 -29.10
C SER A 585 -6.47 -6.85 -30.13
N ALA A 586 -7.48 -7.70 -29.87
CA ALA A 586 -8.57 -7.92 -30.82
C ALA A 586 -9.69 -6.88 -30.74
N PHE A 587 -9.92 -6.25 -29.59
CA PHE A 587 -11.10 -5.37 -29.38
C PHE A 587 -10.73 -3.91 -29.16
N GLY A 588 -9.43 -3.60 -29.15
CA GLY A 588 -8.92 -2.25 -28.96
C GLY A 588 -9.27 -1.67 -27.59
N ARG A 589 -9.27 -0.34 -27.53
CA ARG A 589 -9.50 0.45 -26.34
C ARG A 589 -10.99 0.55 -25.99
N ARG A 590 -11.33 0.29 -24.74
CA ARG A 590 -12.70 0.34 -24.19
C ARG A 590 -12.72 1.08 -22.86
N ASN A 591 -13.81 1.80 -22.60
CA ASN A 591 -14.06 2.40 -21.30
C ASN A 591 -14.74 1.38 -20.38
N ILE A 592 -14.18 1.15 -19.20
CA ILE A 592 -14.70 0.26 -18.14
C ILE A 592 -15.08 1.03 -16.87
N GLY A 593 -14.91 2.35 -16.87
CA GLY A 593 -15.29 3.21 -15.73
C GLY A 593 -16.78 3.59 -15.74
N ASN A 594 -17.09 4.68 -15.03
CA ASN A 594 -18.44 5.24 -14.84
C ASN A 594 -19.36 4.34 -14.00
N TYR A 595 -18.84 3.87 -12.86
CA TYR A 595 -19.62 3.14 -11.87
C TYR A 595 -19.46 3.74 -10.47
N ALA A 596 -20.37 3.37 -9.56
CA ALA A 596 -20.29 3.73 -8.15
C ALA A 596 -20.76 2.58 -7.27
N THR A 597 -20.06 2.35 -6.18
CA THR A 597 -20.44 1.38 -5.14
C THR A 597 -20.73 2.08 -3.83
N LEU A 598 -21.69 1.56 -3.07
CA LEU A 598 -22.02 1.98 -1.71
C LEU A 598 -21.80 0.79 -0.79
N ASN A 599 -21.05 1.00 0.30
CA ASN A 599 -20.90 0.04 1.39
C ASN A 599 -21.53 0.60 2.66
N LEU A 600 -22.14 -0.28 3.44
CA LEU A 600 -22.70 0.04 4.75
C LEU A 600 -22.10 -0.87 5.81
N SER A 601 -21.84 -0.35 7.00
CA SER A 601 -21.42 -1.13 8.16
C SER A 601 -22.15 -0.66 9.42
N GLY A 602 -22.29 -1.58 10.37
CA GLY A 602 -22.84 -1.25 11.69
C GLY A 602 -22.32 -2.25 12.70
N ARG A 603 -22.04 -1.78 13.93
CA ARG A 603 -21.60 -2.63 15.04
C ARG A 603 -22.28 -2.23 16.34
N THR A 604 -22.47 -3.20 17.22
CA THR A 604 -23.02 -3.00 18.55
C THR A 604 -22.12 -3.62 19.61
N PHE A 605 -22.03 -2.97 20.76
CA PHE A 605 -21.28 -3.43 21.92
C PHE A 605 -22.24 -4.14 22.89
N LEU A 606 -21.91 -5.37 23.27
CA LEU A 606 -22.78 -6.22 24.09
C LEU A 606 -22.60 -5.96 25.59
N ASP A 607 -21.44 -5.42 25.98
CA ASP A 607 -21.11 -5.10 27.37
C ASP A 607 -20.74 -3.61 27.54
N GLN A 608 -20.75 -3.15 28.79
CA GLN A 608 -20.41 -1.74 29.11
C GLN A 608 -18.94 -1.43 28.91
N ALA A 609 -18.06 -2.42 29.00
CA ALA A 609 -16.63 -2.27 28.78
C ALA A 609 -16.26 -2.30 27.29
N GLN A 610 -17.27 -2.44 26.41
CA GLN A 610 -17.13 -2.47 24.95
C GLN A 610 -16.18 -3.57 24.42
N ARG A 611 -15.98 -4.61 25.21
CA ARG A 611 -15.09 -5.72 24.85
C ARG A 611 -15.69 -6.68 23.85
N HIS A 612 -17.01 -6.91 23.92
CA HIS A 612 -17.72 -7.80 22.99
C HIS A 612 -18.47 -6.99 21.94
N ARG A 613 -18.13 -7.20 20.67
CA ARG A 613 -18.72 -6.49 19.53
C ARG A 613 -19.34 -7.48 18.54
N ILE A 614 -20.54 -7.16 18.07
CA ILE A 614 -21.15 -7.80 16.90
C ILE A 614 -21.31 -6.73 15.83
N GLY A 615 -20.88 -7.02 14.62
CA GLY A 615 -20.97 -6.14 13.46
C GLY A 615 -21.62 -6.84 12.27
N VAL A 616 -22.19 -6.03 11.39
CA VAL A 616 -22.67 -6.44 10.08
C VAL A 616 -22.14 -5.47 9.04
N SER A 617 -21.79 -5.95 7.85
CA SER A 617 -21.46 -5.08 6.73
C SER A 617 -22.14 -5.58 5.46
N ILE A 618 -22.40 -4.64 4.56
CA ILE A 618 -22.92 -4.90 3.22
C ILE A 618 -22.01 -4.15 2.26
N GLU A 619 -21.27 -4.89 1.46
CA GLU A 619 -20.48 -4.35 0.38
C GLU A 619 -21.31 -4.33 -0.91
N ASN A 620 -21.13 -3.28 -1.73
CA ASN A 620 -21.87 -3.08 -2.97
C ASN A 620 -23.40 -3.24 -2.80
N VAL A 621 -23.99 -2.38 -1.94
CA VAL A 621 -25.41 -2.44 -1.51
C VAL A 621 -26.40 -2.55 -2.66
N PHE A 622 -26.10 -1.97 -3.81
CA PHE A 622 -27.00 -1.95 -4.97
C PHE A 622 -26.72 -3.07 -5.99
N ASP A 623 -25.78 -3.97 -5.68
CA ASP A 623 -25.31 -5.04 -6.59
C ASP A 623 -24.91 -4.48 -7.97
N GLU A 624 -24.21 -3.34 -7.97
CA GLU A 624 -23.72 -2.71 -9.20
C GLU A 624 -22.76 -3.64 -9.93
N ARG A 625 -23.06 -3.95 -11.18
CA ARG A 625 -22.22 -4.80 -12.03
C ARG A 625 -21.26 -3.94 -12.83
N TYR A 626 -20.00 -3.98 -12.48
CA TYR A 626 -18.95 -3.20 -13.12
C TYR A 626 -17.77 -4.06 -13.52
N ALA A 627 -17.10 -3.70 -14.62
CA ALA A 627 -15.88 -4.36 -15.05
C ALA A 627 -14.65 -3.77 -14.33
N THR A 628 -13.79 -4.62 -13.83
CA THR A 628 -12.48 -4.23 -13.27
C THR A 628 -11.37 -4.40 -14.30
N ARG A 629 -11.52 -5.37 -15.19
CA ARG A 629 -10.60 -5.68 -16.30
C ARG A 629 -11.37 -6.18 -17.52
N LEU A 630 -10.77 -6.02 -18.69
CA LEU A 630 -11.17 -6.75 -19.89
C LEU A 630 -10.14 -7.82 -20.21
N SER A 631 -10.60 -8.99 -20.55
CA SER A 631 -9.77 -10.10 -21.02
C SER A 631 -10.24 -10.54 -22.39
N GLN A 632 -9.28 -10.96 -23.21
CA GLN A 632 -9.54 -11.59 -24.49
C GLN A 632 -9.26 -13.07 -24.35
N VAL A 633 -10.26 -13.89 -24.62
CA VAL A 633 -10.12 -15.35 -24.62
C VAL A 633 -10.46 -15.89 -25.99
N GLN A 634 -9.89 -17.03 -26.35
CA GLN A 634 -10.26 -17.71 -27.60
C GLN A 634 -11.61 -18.43 -27.41
N ALA A 635 -12.49 -18.31 -28.39
CA ALA A 635 -13.75 -19.05 -28.43
C ALA A 635 -13.48 -20.57 -28.55
N ASP A 636 -14.25 -21.38 -27.83
CA ASP A 636 -14.10 -22.85 -27.82
C ASP A 636 -14.44 -23.48 -29.19
N ASP A 637 -15.27 -22.82 -29.99
CA ASP A 637 -15.65 -23.24 -31.34
C ASP A 637 -14.65 -22.83 -32.43
N GLY A 638 -13.56 -22.16 -32.03
CA GLY A 638 -12.52 -21.70 -32.94
C GLY A 638 -12.88 -20.48 -33.79
N THR A 639 -14.01 -19.82 -33.54
CA THR A 639 -14.48 -18.65 -34.35
C THR A 639 -13.70 -17.38 -34.13
N GLY A 640 -12.73 -17.36 -33.21
CA GLY A 640 -11.87 -16.21 -32.94
C GLY A 640 -11.83 -15.80 -31.48
N ALA A 641 -11.57 -14.51 -31.23
CA ALA A 641 -11.47 -13.98 -29.88
C ALA A 641 -12.86 -13.58 -29.33
N VAL A 642 -13.05 -13.80 -28.04
CA VAL A 642 -14.22 -13.35 -27.25
C VAL A 642 -13.75 -12.36 -26.20
N LEU A 643 -14.41 -11.22 -26.14
CA LEU A 643 -14.20 -10.25 -25.06
C LEU A 643 -15.00 -10.70 -23.84
N VAL A 644 -14.33 -10.79 -22.69
CA VAL A 644 -14.95 -11.08 -21.40
C VAL A 644 -14.59 -9.98 -20.42
N GLN A 645 -15.52 -9.70 -19.52
CA GLN A 645 -15.34 -8.72 -18.45
C GLN A 645 -15.04 -9.45 -17.15
N ARG A 646 -13.95 -9.07 -16.48
CA ARG A 646 -13.75 -9.43 -15.09
C ARG A 646 -14.57 -8.47 -14.24
N LEU A 647 -15.44 -9.01 -13.41
CA LEU A 647 -16.40 -8.25 -12.61
C LEU A 647 -15.80 -7.92 -11.24
N GLY A 648 -16.19 -6.78 -10.69
CA GLY A 648 -15.92 -6.42 -9.31
C GLY A 648 -16.78 -7.21 -8.33
N VAL A 649 -16.62 -6.90 -7.04
CA VAL A 649 -17.30 -7.58 -5.93
C VAL A 649 -18.82 -7.43 -6.08
N PRO A 650 -19.61 -8.52 -6.04
CA PRO A 650 -21.08 -8.47 -6.00
C PRO A 650 -21.55 -7.97 -4.65
N GLN A 651 -22.87 -7.78 -4.49
CA GLN A 651 -23.43 -7.51 -3.17
C GLN A 651 -23.03 -8.63 -2.20
N THR A 652 -22.26 -8.26 -1.15
CA THR A 652 -21.73 -9.19 -0.16
C THR A 652 -22.18 -8.79 1.24
N PHE A 653 -22.77 -9.73 1.97
CA PHE A 653 -23.19 -9.56 3.36
C PHE A 653 -22.17 -10.23 4.27
N SER A 654 -21.74 -9.53 5.33
CA SER A 654 -20.81 -10.09 6.30
C SER A 654 -21.33 -9.92 7.74
N LEU A 655 -21.02 -10.90 8.57
CA LEU A 655 -21.28 -10.90 10.01
C LEU A 655 -19.95 -11.03 10.75
N HIS A 656 -19.71 -10.13 11.70
CA HIS A 656 -18.46 -10.04 12.45
C HIS A 656 -18.74 -10.19 13.95
N TYR A 657 -17.87 -10.89 14.65
CA TYR A 657 -17.78 -10.88 16.11
C TYR A 657 -16.35 -10.64 16.54
N ALA A 658 -16.16 -9.75 17.53
CA ALA A 658 -14.84 -9.49 18.10
C ALA A 658 -14.90 -9.41 19.63
N TYR A 659 -13.81 -9.86 20.27
CA TYR A 659 -13.60 -9.79 21.70
C TYR A 659 -12.24 -9.19 22.02
N ASP A 660 -12.23 -8.08 22.78
CA ASP A 660 -11.02 -7.46 23.31
C ASP A 660 -10.80 -7.87 24.77
N PHE A 661 -9.59 -8.23 25.15
CA PHE A 661 -9.25 -8.69 26.51
C PHE A 661 -8.03 -7.97 27.10
#